data_509a18e6a65e2ffdf50ea50027a435cb
#
_entry.id   509a18e6a65e2ffdf50ea50027a435cb
#
_cell.length_a   1.000
_cell.length_b   1.000
_cell.length_c   1.000
_cell.angle_alpha   90.00
_cell.angle_beta   90.00
_cell.angle_gamma   90.00
#
_symmetry.space_group_name_H-M   'P 1'
#
loop_
_entity.id
_entity.type
_entity.pdbx_description
1 polymer ?
#
loop_
_entity_poly.entity_id
_entity_poly.type
_entity_poly.pdbx_seq_one_letter_code
_entity_poly.pdbx_strand_id
1 'polypeptide(L)'
;MKIKEMTKNKNYRGKFFLAAFACLLFTKGLSAAPNAGDNSASANILQKFNQGVSLQGDENYYTASQYYLEVVALNPAFTDAWYKLAECSYKLGEFDLALQYLESAEKYEKNNLEIQNLKGMVYVSLGKIEEGREIFNSILKKAPNDIDAHFGLAEIELYEGRYSGAQNQYLEALKRQNTNRKALLSLALVNAERGNAGQADTYLRQALAYYSGEPEVHYLAAIIYSMKGDYLSAEKQARIAVEINSNYEKAYNLLASVLYQQGRYNEVIDISDYLISRDRKNSNAWFIKGIAQEKLGKIAAAIETWSAGLSINPQDEIMRSAMENQVRDTLSLEDSRRSTYAKYHIENAKQYASRYDASGAVYEYQRALLLDPMNIEARSAYADILEINGMYELYLEQLKFIKEHSGDTAFSQVKNIELNDKIEAYEDLLSNTLGKKWKVDPFYLDKTRWNIAVFYEENNSTFIHADTNRLVANAAADIFSGVAITSVKTQVTPVSGYGEAFKNARAGSFDYFIILSLSEGENDMTLSSTMYSGRTGLEITKNSFYCTGNNRFSTVLRRFRNSVLEKLTVRGKILARNGKTVLIDLGKAENVVKDAKFKIIKKGQIRTADSGAGLYYKDDDALGELTVTLAGEEISEASIENHGFYDRINIDDELVLLALPDANNSENPTGAIDTVPAADEKGKAVVHNEVKGQELVDEIKRAVERPSILDLLRNIY
;
A
#
# COMPACT_ATOMS: atom_id res chain seq x y z
N MET A 1 -15.62 -23.05 -36.74
CA MET A 1 -14.58 -23.44 -35.77
C MET A 1 -13.70 -22.24 -35.40
N LYS A 2 -14.29 -21.07 -35.05
CA LYS A 2 -13.60 -19.81 -34.67
C LYS A 2 -14.28 -19.02 -33.53
N ILE A 3 -15.22 -19.62 -32.81
CA ILE A 3 -15.99 -18.97 -31.74
C ILE A 3 -15.59 -19.47 -30.33
N LYS A 4 -14.72 -20.50 -30.19
CA LYS A 4 -14.35 -21.10 -28.89
C LYS A 4 -13.07 -20.52 -28.24
N GLU A 5 -12.31 -19.64 -28.92
CA GLU A 5 -11.06 -19.08 -28.36
C GLU A 5 -11.19 -17.68 -27.76
N MET A 6 -12.36 -17.02 -27.89
CA MET A 6 -12.53 -15.64 -27.40
C MET A 6 -13.03 -15.53 -25.94
N THR A 7 -13.19 -16.62 -25.22
CA THR A 7 -13.76 -16.59 -23.84
C THR A 7 -12.73 -16.66 -22.72
N LYS A 8 -11.44 -16.55 -23.01
CA LYS A 8 -10.37 -16.66 -21.97
C LYS A 8 -9.77 -15.33 -21.49
N ASN A 9 -10.23 -14.17 -21.94
CA ASN A 9 -9.65 -12.90 -21.51
C ASN A 9 -10.66 -12.09 -20.70
N LYS A 10 -10.50 -12.08 -19.37
CA LYS A 10 -11.37 -11.38 -18.41
C LYS A 10 -11.52 -9.87 -18.67
N ASN A 11 -10.55 -9.24 -19.31
CA ASN A 11 -10.57 -7.81 -19.60
C ASN A 11 -11.49 -7.42 -20.79
N TYR A 12 -12.00 -8.39 -21.56
CA TYR A 12 -12.94 -8.12 -22.64
C TYR A 12 -14.41 -8.13 -22.18
N ARG A 13 -14.72 -8.70 -21.02
CA ARG A 13 -16.11 -8.76 -20.52
C ARG A 13 -16.69 -7.39 -20.20
N GLY A 14 -15.91 -6.48 -19.61
CA GLY A 14 -16.39 -5.13 -19.30
C GLY A 14 -16.66 -4.28 -20.54
N LYS A 15 -15.80 -4.37 -21.57
CA LYS A 15 -15.99 -3.61 -22.83
C LYS A 15 -17.08 -4.17 -23.74
N PHE A 16 -17.35 -5.47 -23.69
CA PHE A 16 -18.41 -6.08 -24.46
C PHE A 16 -19.80 -5.77 -23.87
N PHE A 17 -19.92 -5.64 -22.54
CA PHE A 17 -21.17 -5.25 -21.88
C PHE A 17 -21.54 -3.79 -22.17
N LEU A 18 -20.57 -2.87 -22.19
CA LEU A 18 -20.81 -1.47 -22.58
C LEU A 18 -21.23 -1.31 -24.06
N ALA A 19 -20.64 -2.08 -24.99
CA ALA A 19 -20.99 -2.03 -26.39
C ALA A 19 -22.38 -2.64 -26.67
N ALA A 20 -22.76 -3.70 -25.94
CA ALA A 20 -24.10 -4.30 -26.06
C ALA A 20 -25.19 -3.38 -25.50
N PHE A 21 -24.88 -2.62 -24.42
CA PHE A 21 -25.81 -1.67 -23.79
C PHE A 21 -26.02 -0.41 -24.65
N ALA A 22 -24.96 0.10 -25.31
CA ALA A 22 -25.07 1.23 -26.21
C ALA A 22 -25.87 0.89 -27.51
N CYS A 23 -25.79 -0.37 -27.99
CA CYS A 23 -26.59 -0.80 -29.16
C CYS A 23 -28.08 -1.05 -28.83
N LEU A 24 -28.42 -1.38 -27.55
CA LEU A 24 -29.82 -1.58 -27.16
C LEU A 24 -30.60 -0.27 -26.96
N LEU A 25 -29.91 0.85 -26.72
CA LEU A 25 -30.53 2.17 -26.55
C LEU A 25 -30.88 2.88 -27.89
N PHE A 26 -30.37 2.42 -29.04
CA PHE A 26 -30.55 3.12 -30.34
C PHE A 26 -31.57 2.48 -31.28
N THR A 27 -32.21 1.37 -30.95
CA THR A 27 -33.18 0.75 -31.85
C THR A 27 -34.52 0.47 -31.18
N LYS A 28 -35.30 1.49 -30.85
CA LYS A 28 -36.78 1.37 -30.85
C LYS A 28 -37.43 2.73 -30.60
N GLY A 29 -37.50 3.54 -31.61
CA GLY A 29 -38.62 4.46 -31.76
C GLY A 29 -39.69 3.78 -32.64
N LEU A 30 -40.70 3.23 -32.01
CA LEU A 30 -41.99 2.97 -32.64
C LEU A 30 -43.06 2.87 -31.54
N SER A 31 -43.96 3.83 -31.60
CA SER A 31 -45.17 3.92 -30.81
C SER A 31 -46.11 2.72 -31.04
N ALA A 32 -46.59 2.11 -29.95
CA ALA A 32 -47.80 1.32 -29.99
C ALA A 32 -48.65 1.62 -28.74
N ALA A 33 -49.96 1.77 -28.95
CA ALA A 33 -50.97 2.11 -27.99
C ALA A 33 -51.21 1.00 -26.94
N PRO A 34 -51.80 1.31 -25.78
CA PRO A 34 -51.88 0.38 -24.65
C PRO A 34 -52.95 -0.71 -24.90
N ASN A 35 -52.52 -1.98 -24.77
CA ASN A 35 -53.42 -3.12 -24.72
C ASN A 35 -53.30 -3.86 -23.39
N ALA A 36 -54.37 -4.43 -22.90
CA ALA A 36 -54.64 -5.06 -21.61
C ALA A 36 -53.73 -6.26 -21.19
N GLY A 37 -52.46 -6.21 -21.56
CA GLY A 37 -51.39 -7.12 -21.10
C GLY A 37 -50.49 -6.54 -20.00
N ASP A 38 -50.72 -5.31 -19.57
CA ASP A 38 -49.79 -4.48 -18.79
C ASP A 38 -49.63 -4.87 -17.31
N ASN A 39 -50.61 -5.57 -16.73
CA ASN A 39 -50.55 -5.90 -15.30
C ASN A 39 -49.50 -6.97 -14.93
N SER A 40 -49.17 -7.90 -15.84
CA SER A 40 -48.19 -8.95 -15.61
C SER A 40 -46.75 -8.43 -15.82
N ALA A 41 -46.54 -7.53 -16.77
CA ALA A 41 -45.24 -6.89 -17.01
C ALA A 41 -44.85 -5.92 -15.85
N SER A 42 -45.80 -5.10 -15.42
CA SER A 42 -45.65 -4.17 -14.31
C SER A 42 -45.40 -4.93 -12.98
N ALA A 43 -46.09 -6.06 -12.75
CA ALA A 43 -45.88 -6.91 -11.58
C ALA A 43 -44.49 -7.55 -11.57
N ASN A 44 -43.99 -7.97 -12.74
CA ASN A 44 -42.62 -8.53 -12.89
C ASN A 44 -41.53 -7.47 -12.61
N ILE A 45 -41.72 -6.25 -13.12
CA ILE A 45 -40.79 -5.13 -12.86
C ILE A 45 -40.71 -4.84 -11.38
N LEU A 46 -41.86 -4.73 -10.69
CA LEU A 46 -41.93 -4.46 -9.25
C LEU A 46 -41.33 -5.61 -8.41
N GLN A 47 -41.59 -6.86 -8.81
CA GLN A 47 -40.99 -8.02 -8.16
C GLN A 47 -39.47 -7.99 -8.22
N LYS A 48 -38.89 -7.72 -9.40
CA LYS A 48 -37.42 -7.60 -9.58
C LYS A 48 -36.86 -6.43 -8.77
N PHE A 49 -37.52 -5.30 -8.77
CA PHE A 49 -37.12 -4.15 -7.95
C PHE A 49 -37.07 -4.52 -6.45
N ASN A 50 -38.13 -5.15 -5.93
CA ASN A 50 -38.18 -5.57 -4.53
C ASN A 50 -37.14 -6.64 -4.18
N GLN A 51 -36.77 -7.54 -5.10
CA GLN A 51 -35.65 -8.46 -4.94
C GLN A 51 -34.32 -7.71 -4.81
N GLY A 52 -34.11 -6.69 -5.65
CA GLY A 52 -32.96 -5.79 -5.55
C GLY A 52 -32.90 -5.08 -4.20
N VAL A 53 -34.04 -4.55 -3.72
CA VAL A 53 -34.13 -3.87 -2.40
C VAL A 53 -33.79 -4.84 -1.26
N SER A 54 -34.30 -6.07 -1.29
CA SER A 54 -33.96 -7.08 -0.27
C SER A 54 -32.47 -7.38 -0.23
N LEU A 55 -31.86 -7.62 -1.39
CA LEU A 55 -30.42 -7.89 -1.51
C LEU A 55 -29.55 -6.69 -1.11
N GLN A 56 -30.01 -5.48 -1.41
CA GLN A 56 -29.35 -4.26 -0.96
C GLN A 56 -29.41 -4.12 0.57
N GLY A 57 -30.54 -4.50 1.19
CA GLY A 57 -30.67 -4.57 2.65
C GLY A 57 -29.73 -5.60 3.30
N ASP A 58 -29.40 -6.67 2.58
CA ASP A 58 -28.40 -7.67 2.97
C ASP A 58 -26.95 -7.26 2.61
N GLU A 59 -26.72 -6.01 2.23
CA GLU A 59 -25.43 -5.44 1.77
C GLU A 59 -24.83 -6.15 0.52
N ASN A 60 -25.63 -6.95 -0.19
CA ASN A 60 -25.22 -7.62 -1.42
C ASN A 60 -25.40 -6.69 -2.65
N TYR A 61 -24.66 -5.60 -2.67
CA TYR A 61 -24.80 -4.53 -3.65
C TYR A 61 -24.56 -4.97 -5.09
N TYR A 62 -23.62 -5.90 -5.31
CA TYR A 62 -23.34 -6.40 -6.65
C TYR A 62 -24.54 -7.16 -7.24
N THR A 63 -25.11 -8.10 -6.47
CA THR A 63 -26.29 -8.85 -6.95
C THR A 63 -27.52 -7.97 -7.03
N ALA A 64 -27.71 -7.03 -6.09
CA ALA A 64 -28.80 -6.06 -6.14
C ALA A 64 -28.74 -5.22 -7.42
N SER A 65 -27.56 -4.75 -7.83
CA SER A 65 -27.38 -3.97 -9.05
C SER A 65 -27.81 -4.74 -10.31
N GLN A 66 -27.60 -6.05 -10.37
CA GLN A 66 -28.06 -6.88 -11.50
C GLN A 66 -29.59 -6.85 -11.64
N TYR A 67 -30.32 -6.94 -10.54
CA TYR A 67 -31.78 -6.85 -10.55
C TYR A 67 -32.27 -5.45 -10.97
N TYR A 68 -31.62 -4.39 -10.48
CA TYR A 68 -31.96 -3.03 -10.89
C TYR A 68 -31.64 -2.75 -12.37
N LEU A 69 -30.55 -3.32 -12.90
CA LEU A 69 -30.24 -3.26 -14.35
C LEU A 69 -31.33 -3.93 -15.20
N GLU A 70 -31.85 -5.06 -14.74
CA GLU A 70 -32.98 -5.71 -15.42
C GLU A 70 -34.26 -4.83 -15.36
N VAL A 71 -34.52 -4.15 -14.25
CA VAL A 71 -35.66 -3.22 -14.10
C VAL A 71 -35.54 -2.07 -15.07
N VAL A 72 -34.38 -1.38 -15.15
CA VAL A 72 -34.21 -0.25 -16.07
C VAL A 72 -34.17 -0.66 -17.53
N ALA A 73 -33.76 -1.90 -17.82
CA ALA A 73 -33.84 -2.46 -19.17
C ALA A 73 -35.29 -2.68 -19.61
N LEU A 74 -36.19 -3.08 -18.69
CA LEU A 74 -37.60 -3.28 -18.93
C LEU A 74 -38.39 -1.95 -18.93
N ASN A 75 -38.04 -1.03 -18.04
CA ASN A 75 -38.64 0.29 -17.92
C ASN A 75 -37.56 1.37 -17.68
N PRO A 76 -37.01 1.98 -18.75
CA PRO A 76 -35.99 3.02 -18.62
C PRO A 76 -36.43 4.28 -17.85
N ALA A 77 -37.75 4.52 -17.72
CA ALA A 77 -38.29 5.65 -16.95
C ALA A 77 -38.47 5.36 -15.46
N PHE A 78 -38.08 4.21 -14.96
CA PHE A 78 -38.17 3.85 -13.56
C PHE A 78 -37.02 4.52 -12.77
N THR A 79 -37.23 5.76 -12.36
CA THR A 79 -36.21 6.61 -11.73
C THR A 79 -35.60 5.99 -10.47
N ASP A 80 -36.44 5.40 -9.59
CA ASP A 80 -35.98 4.76 -8.37
C ASP A 80 -34.96 3.65 -8.63
N ALA A 81 -35.10 2.89 -9.73
CA ALA A 81 -34.15 1.85 -10.06
C ALA A 81 -32.78 2.43 -10.52
N TRP A 82 -32.78 3.53 -11.26
CA TRP A 82 -31.54 4.26 -11.58
C TRP A 82 -30.86 4.81 -10.32
N TYR A 83 -31.66 5.38 -9.42
CA TYR A 83 -31.16 5.88 -8.14
C TYR A 83 -30.55 4.74 -7.29
N LYS A 84 -31.25 3.60 -7.17
CA LYS A 84 -30.75 2.43 -6.43
C LYS A 84 -29.50 1.80 -7.08
N LEU A 85 -29.39 1.81 -8.41
CA LEU A 85 -28.17 1.45 -9.12
C LEU A 85 -27.01 2.36 -8.73
N ALA A 86 -27.24 3.67 -8.68
CA ALA A 86 -26.24 4.63 -8.27
C ALA A 86 -25.82 4.44 -6.82
N GLU A 87 -26.76 4.16 -5.91
CA GLU A 87 -26.44 3.82 -4.51
C GLU A 87 -25.57 2.56 -4.43
N CYS A 88 -25.91 1.49 -5.13
CA CYS A 88 -25.11 0.26 -5.16
C CYS A 88 -23.70 0.54 -5.69
N SER A 89 -23.57 1.25 -6.82
CA SER A 89 -22.27 1.59 -7.39
C SER A 89 -21.45 2.51 -6.46
N TYR A 90 -22.11 3.45 -5.78
CA TYR A 90 -21.46 4.29 -4.77
C TYR A 90 -20.90 3.44 -3.62
N LYS A 91 -21.69 2.47 -3.10
CA LYS A 91 -21.25 1.56 -2.05
C LYS A 91 -20.14 0.60 -2.49
N LEU A 92 -20.10 0.23 -3.76
CA LEU A 92 -19.02 -0.57 -4.35
C LEU A 92 -17.76 0.25 -4.69
N GLY A 93 -17.79 1.57 -4.51
CA GLY A 93 -16.68 2.46 -4.83
C GLY A 93 -16.55 2.79 -6.34
N GLU A 94 -17.56 2.41 -7.14
CA GLU A 94 -17.62 2.65 -8.60
C GLU A 94 -18.20 4.04 -8.91
N PHE A 95 -17.52 5.10 -8.45
CA PHE A 95 -18.06 6.46 -8.43
C PHE A 95 -18.40 7.03 -9.80
N ASP A 96 -17.58 6.75 -10.83
CA ASP A 96 -17.88 7.19 -12.19
C ASP A 96 -19.14 6.52 -12.74
N LEU A 97 -19.35 5.26 -12.43
CA LEU A 97 -20.56 4.52 -12.81
C LEU A 97 -21.79 5.03 -12.05
N ALA A 98 -21.64 5.32 -10.75
CA ALA A 98 -22.69 5.94 -9.95
C ALA A 98 -23.12 7.27 -10.56
N LEU A 99 -22.19 8.12 -11.00
CA LEU A 99 -22.48 9.39 -11.65
C LEU A 99 -23.31 9.20 -12.94
N GLN A 100 -22.94 8.23 -13.79
CA GLN A 100 -23.68 7.93 -15.02
C GLN A 100 -25.14 7.48 -14.75
N TYR A 101 -25.33 6.68 -13.69
CA TYR A 101 -26.68 6.27 -13.30
C TYR A 101 -27.50 7.43 -12.71
N LEU A 102 -26.88 8.32 -11.95
CA LEU A 102 -27.54 9.54 -11.48
C LEU A 102 -27.92 10.48 -12.61
N GLU A 103 -27.06 10.65 -13.61
CA GLU A 103 -27.39 11.41 -14.81
C GLU A 103 -28.56 10.80 -15.58
N SER A 104 -28.68 9.46 -15.56
CA SER A 104 -29.80 8.77 -16.16
C SER A 104 -31.10 8.97 -15.38
N ALA A 105 -31.03 8.98 -14.04
CA ALA A 105 -32.17 9.31 -13.17
C ALA A 105 -32.63 10.77 -13.36
N GLU A 106 -31.69 11.73 -13.42
CA GLU A 106 -31.98 13.16 -13.62
C GLU A 106 -32.70 13.49 -14.93
N LYS A 107 -32.57 12.66 -15.98
CA LYS A 107 -33.33 12.85 -17.23
C LYS A 107 -34.82 12.80 -17.01
N TYR A 108 -35.27 12.02 -16.04
CA TYR A 108 -36.69 11.84 -15.71
C TYR A 108 -37.13 12.71 -14.53
N GLU A 109 -36.24 12.93 -13.53
CA GLU A 109 -36.56 13.70 -12.30
C GLU A 109 -35.45 14.71 -11.95
N LYS A 110 -35.41 15.84 -12.68
CA LYS A 110 -34.35 16.87 -12.54
C LYS A 110 -34.25 17.54 -11.17
N ASN A 111 -35.35 17.61 -10.42
CA ASN A 111 -35.44 18.36 -9.14
C ASN A 111 -35.53 17.42 -7.94
N ASN A 112 -35.30 16.15 -8.08
CA ASN A 112 -35.30 15.20 -6.99
C ASN A 112 -34.07 15.46 -6.09
N LEU A 113 -34.31 15.78 -4.82
CA LEU A 113 -33.24 16.15 -3.86
C LEU A 113 -32.40 14.95 -3.46
N GLU A 114 -32.95 13.73 -3.41
CA GLU A 114 -32.20 12.52 -3.09
C GLU A 114 -31.17 12.24 -4.18
N ILE A 115 -31.54 12.36 -5.47
CA ILE A 115 -30.63 12.22 -6.59
C ILE A 115 -29.53 13.28 -6.51
N GLN A 116 -29.87 14.53 -6.21
CA GLN A 116 -28.89 15.61 -6.11
C GLN A 116 -27.96 15.43 -4.91
N ASN A 117 -28.47 14.98 -3.74
CA ASN A 117 -27.66 14.69 -2.57
C ASN A 117 -26.64 13.58 -2.87
N LEU A 118 -27.08 12.46 -3.44
CA LEU A 118 -26.17 11.36 -3.79
C LEU A 118 -25.15 11.81 -4.86
N LYS A 119 -25.56 12.63 -5.84
CA LYS A 119 -24.63 13.21 -6.81
C LYS A 119 -23.56 14.09 -6.19
N GLY A 120 -23.95 14.92 -5.21
CA GLY A 120 -23.01 15.69 -4.40
C GLY A 120 -22.00 14.80 -3.66
N MET A 121 -22.47 13.73 -3.03
CA MET A 121 -21.62 12.75 -2.35
C MET A 121 -20.66 12.04 -3.30
N VAL A 122 -21.13 11.68 -4.51
CA VAL A 122 -20.28 11.09 -5.56
C VAL A 122 -19.19 12.06 -5.99
N TYR A 123 -19.51 13.35 -6.20
CA TYR A 123 -18.48 14.35 -6.54
C TYR A 123 -17.44 14.50 -5.42
N VAL A 124 -17.86 14.53 -4.16
CA VAL A 124 -16.91 14.54 -3.03
C VAL A 124 -16.00 13.32 -3.06
N SER A 125 -16.56 12.13 -3.35
CA SER A 125 -15.79 10.89 -3.43
C SER A 125 -14.82 10.86 -4.61
N LEU A 126 -15.16 11.52 -5.72
CA LEU A 126 -14.28 11.75 -6.88
C LEU A 126 -13.24 12.87 -6.62
N GLY A 127 -13.27 13.51 -5.45
CA GLY A 127 -12.40 14.64 -5.08
C GLY A 127 -12.78 15.96 -5.78
N LYS A 128 -13.93 16.02 -6.42
CA LYS A 128 -14.51 17.24 -7.01
C LYS A 128 -15.27 18.00 -5.91
N ILE A 129 -14.48 18.53 -4.95
CA ILE A 129 -15.03 19.07 -3.69
C ILE A 129 -15.90 20.29 -3.93
N GLU A 130 -15.49 21.19 -4.82
CA GLU A 130 -16.25 22.42 -5.09
C GLU A 130 -17.57 22.12 -5.81
N GLU A 131 -17.60 21.20 -6.76
CA GLU A 131 -18.84 20.77 -7.43
C GLU A 131 -19.81 20.13 -6.43
N GLY A 132 -19.30 19.29 -5.50
CA GLY A 132 -20.11 18.75 -4.41
C GLY A 132 -20.69 19.85 -3.51
N ARG A 133 -19.85 20.82 -3.11
CA ARG A 133 -20.23 21.98 -2.29
C ARG A 133 -21.32 22.82 -2.95
N GLU A 134 -21.19 23.09 -4.24
CA GLU A 134 -22.20 23.85 -5.00
C GLU A 134 -23.55 23.15 -5.00
N ILE A 135 -23.58 21.83 -5.18
CA ILE A 135 -24.82 21.04 -5.14
C ILE A 135 -25.46 21.15 -3.77
N PHE A 136 -24.75 20.86 -2.68
CA PHE A 136 -25.33 20.91 -1.33
C PHE A 136 -25.82 22.32 -0.96
N ASN A 137 -25.05 23.35 -1.31
CA ASN A 137 -25.48 24.73 -1.10
C ASN A 137 -26.74 25.09 -1.93
N SER A 138 -26.86 24.56 -3.17
CA SER A 138 -28.05 24.73 -3.99
C SER A 138 -29.28 24.04 -3.40
N ILE A 139 -29.07 22.84 -2.81
CA ILE A 139 -30.13 22.11 -2.10
C ILE A 139 -30.60 22.94 -0.88
N LEU A 140 -29.67 23.38 -0.04
CA LEU A 140 -29.98 24.14 1.17
C LEU A 140 -30.63 25.52 0.89
N LYS A 141 -30.36 26.12 -0.27
CA LYS A 141 -31.11 27.33 -0.72
C LYS A 141 -32.58 27.03 -1.02
N LYS A 142 -32.92 25.84 -1.51
CA LYS A 142 -34.29 25.41 -1.84
C LYS A 142 -34.98 24.78 -0.62
N ALA A 143 -34.24 23.95 0.10
CA ALA A 143 -34.67 23.19 1.26
C ALA A 143 -33.69 23.40 2.43
N PRO A 144 -33.80 24.49 3.22
CA PRO A 144 -32.84 24.79 4.29
C PRO A 144 -32.80 23.77 5.42
N ASN A 145 -33.75 22.86 5.46
CA ASN A 145 -33.83 21.78 6.45
C ASN A 145 -33.40 20.40 5.93
N ASP A 146 -32.82 20.34 4.75
CA ASP A 146 -32.36 19.10 4.18
C ASP A 146 -31.15 18.56 4.97
N ILE A 147 -31.35 17.41 5.62
CA ILE A 147 -30.39 16.81 6.54
C ILE A 147 -29.22 16.20 5.76
N ASP A 148 -29.49 15.61 4.59
CA ASP A 148 -28.46 14.93 3.79
C ASP A 148 -27.48 15.92 3.18
N ALA A 149 -27.98 17.11 2.78
CA ALA A 149 -27.11 18.19 2.34
C ALA A 149 -26.19 18.72 3.46
N HIS A 150 -26.67 18.77 4.70
CA HIS A 150 -25.82 19.08 5.86
C HIS A 150 -24.76 17.97 6.08
N PHE A 151 -25.11 16.69 5.92
CA PHE A 151 -24.13 15.59 5.99
C PHE A 151 -23.09 15.68 4.89
N GLY A 152 -23.49 16.01 3.66
CA GLY A 152 -22.56 16.23 2.55
C GLY A 152 -21.58 17.37 2.81
N LEU A 153 -22.07 18.50 3.34
CA LEU A 153 -21.19 19.60 3.75
C LEU A 153 -20.27 19.20 4.91
N ALA A 154 -20.75 18.41 5.87
CA ALA A 154 -19.91 17.90 6.96
C ALA A 154 -18.76 17.03 6.44
N GLU A 155 -19.03 16.19 5.44
CA GLU A 155 -18.01 15.38 4.81
C GLU A 155 -16.95 16.26 4.11
N ILE A 156 -17.37 17.29 3.39
CA ILE A 156 -16.45 18.26 2.78
C ILE A 156 -15.58 18.95 3.83
N GLU A 157 -16.19 19.40 4.96
CA GLU A 157 -15.44 20.01 6.06
C GLU A 157 -14.36 19.05 6.63
N LEU A 158 -14.67 17.74 6.71
CA LEU A 158 -13.71 16.72 7.14
C LEU A 158 -12.60 16.52 6.13
N TYR A 159 -12.91 16.52 4.83
CA TYR A 159 -11.88 16.46 3.77
C TYR A 159 -10.88 17.61 3.87
N GLU A 160 -11.35 18.78 4.25
CA GLU A 160 -10.52 19.97 4.40
C GLU A 160 -9.89 20.09 5.81
N GLY A 161 -10.01 19.03 6.65
CA GLY A 161 -9.44 19.01 8.00
C GLY A 161 -10.17 19.92 9.00
N ARG A 162 -11.32 20.49 8.62
CA ARG A 162 -12.08 21.43 9.45
C ARG A 162 -13.09 20.71 10.33
N TYR A 163 -12.62 19.93 11.30
CA TYR A 163 -13.48 19.15 12.21
C TYR A 163 -14.56 19.97 12.90
N SER A 164 -14.28 21.24 13.26
CA SER A 164 -15.28 22.12 13.87
C SER A 164 -16.40 22.50 12.91
N GLY A 165 -16.08 22.67 11.62
CA GLY A 165 -17.06 22.88 10.56
C GLY A 165 -17.99 21.69 10.40
N ALA A 166 -17.41 20.47 10.32
CA ALA A 166 -18.17 19.23 10.25
C ALA A 166 -19.09 19.06 11.46
N GLN A 167 -18.57 19.31 12.67
CA GLN A 167 -19.38 19.26 13.90
C GLN A 167 -20.57 20.21 13.83
N ASN A 168 -20.40 21.44 13.33
CA ASN A 168 -21.48 22.39 13.18
C ASN A 168 -22.55 21.89 12.20
N GLN A 169 -22.17 21.28 11.08
CA GLN A 169 -23.14 20.72 10.12
C GLN A 169 -23.94 19.57 10.73
N TYR A 170 -23.31 18.67 11.46
CA TYR A 170 -24.04 17.61 12.19
C TYR A 170 -24.96 18.16 13.28
N LEU A 171 -24.55 19.23 13.96
CA LEU A 171 -25.42 19.93 14.93
C LEU A 171 -26.62 20.58 14.25
N GLU A 172 -26.46 21.17 13.07
CA GLU A 172 -27.59 21.69 12.29
C GLU A 172 -28.57 20.58 11.94
N ALA A 173 -28.12 19.42 11.50
CA ALA A 173 -28.97 18.25 11.27
C ALA A 173 -29.69 17.81 12.56
N LEU A 174 -29.00 17.79 13.70
CA LEU A 174 -29.57 17.40 15.00
C LEU A 174 -30.60 18.40 15.51
N LYS A 175 -30.47 19.71 15.21
CA LYS A 175 -31.50 20.73 15.53
C LYS A 175 -32.82 20.47 14.80
N ARG A 176 -32.78 19.89 13.59
CA ARG A 176 -33.98 19.55 12.81
C ARG A 176 -34.64 18.28 13.33
N GLN A 177 -33.79 17.29 13.67
CA GLN A 177 -34.22 16.02 14.19
C GLN A 177 -33.33 15.64 15.37
N ASN A 178 -33.75 15.96 16.57
CA ASN A 178 -32.97 15.81 17.81
C ASN A 178 -32.60 14.35 18.15
N THR A 179 -33.25 13.38 17.52
CA THR A 179 -32.99 11.96 17.65
C THR A 179 -32.30 11.38 16.40
N ASN A 180 -31.87 12.19 15.42
CA ASN A 180 -31.28 11.66 14.20
C ASN A 180 -30.09 10.77 14.51
N ARG A 181 -30.23 9.46 14.19
CA ARG A 181 -29.22 8.42 14.46
C ARG A 181 -27.87 8.76 13.85
N LYS A 182 -27.86 9.12 12.55
CA LYS A 182 -26.64 9.43 11.81
C LYS A 182 -25.93 10.65 12.42
N ALA A 183 -26.66 11.71 12.75
CA ALA A 183 -26.06 12.90 13.36
C ALA A 183 -25.44 12.62 14.74
N LEU A 184 -26.14 11.85 15.60
CA LEU A 184 -25.63 11.49 16.93
C LEU A 184 -24.35 10.65 16.84
N LEU A 185 -24.35 9.63 15.99
CA LEU A 185 -23.19 8.73 15.82
C LEU A 185 -22.02 9.45 15.15
N SER A 186 -22.29 10.31 14.14
CA SER A 186 -21.25 11.12 13.50
C SER A 186 -20.61 12.11 14.47
N LEU A 187 -21.41 12.77 15.31
CA LEU A 187 -20.89 13.65 16.37
C LEU A 187 -20.05 12.87 17.39
N ALA A 188 -20.49 11.67 17.78
CA ALA A 188 -19.71 10.82 18.68
C ALA A 188 -18.37 10.42 18.07
N LEU A 189 -18.34 9.98 16.80
CA LEU A 189 -17.11 9.60 16.09
C LEU A 189 -16.15 10.78 15.92
N VAL A 190 -16.64 11.93 15.43
CA VAL A 190 -15.80 13.12 15.22
C VAL A 190 -15.20 13.62 16.53
N ASN A 191 -15.94 13.57 17.63
CA ASN A 191 -15.42 13.96 18.93
C ASN A 191 -14.42 12.92 19.50
N ALA A 192 -14.64 11.62 19.27
CA ALA A 192 -13.69 10.57 19.66
C ALA A 192 -12.36 10.75 18.92
N GLU A 193 -12.39 10.98 17.61
CA GLU A 193 -11.19 11.23 16.78
C GLU A 193 -10.38 12.43 17.27
N ARG A 194 -11.05 13.48 17.72
CA ARG A 194 -10.41 14.68 18.27
C ARG A 194 -9.93 14.52 19.72
N GLY A 195 -10.12 13.37 20.35
CA GLY A 195 -9.82 13.14 21.75
C GLY A 195 -10.81 13.80 22.73
N ASN A 196 -11.95 14.34 22.27
CA ASN A 196 -12.99 14.96 23.08
C ASN A 196 -13.89 13.89 23.72
N ALA A 197 -13.34 13.03 24.55
CA ALA A 197 -14.00 11.85 25.10
C ALA A 197 -15.36 12.15 25.77
N GLY A 198 -15.48 13.26 26.51
CA GLY A 198 -16.71 13.62 27.22
C GLY A 198 -17.88 13.98 26.28
N GLN A 199 -17.61 14.68 25.18
CA GLN A 199 -18.63 15.00 24.17
C GLN A 199 -18.98 13.74 23.36
N ALA A 200 -18.00 12.93 22.98
CA ALA A 200 -18.23 11.67 22.33
C ALA A 200 -19.18 10.78 23.15
N ASP A 201 -18.93 10.63 24.45
CA ASP A 201 -19.79 9.86 25.35
C ASP A 201 -21.20 10.43 25.49
N THR A 202 -21.35 11.75 25.40
CA THR A 202 -22.66 12.38 25.50
C THR A 202 -23.55 12.01 24.32
N TYR A 203 -23.04 12.16 23.09
CA TYR A 203 -23.78 11.80 21.88
C TYR A 203 -24.00 10.31 21.76
N LEU A 204 -22.99 9.52 22.13
CA LEU A 204 -23.07 8.06 22.11
C LEU A 204 -24.15 7.53 23.06
N ARG A 205 -24.23 8.06 24.30
CA ARG A 205 -25.29 7.70 25.24
C ARG A 205 -26.67 8.05 24.74
N GLN A 206 -26.84 9.20 24.06
CA GLN A 206 -28.08 9.56 23.43
C GLN A 206 -28.48 8.58 22.32
N ALA A 207 -27.52 8.23 21.43
CA ALA A 207 -27.76 7.24 20.39
C ALA A 207 -28.18 5.88 20.97
N LEU A 208 -27.45 5.38 21.97
CA LEU A 208 -27.77 4.12 22.66
C LEU A 208 -29.11 4.16 23.39
N ALA A 209 -29.52 5.32 23.92
CA ALA A 209 -30.83 5.47 24.60
C ALA A 209 -32.01 5.43 23.62
N TYR A 210 -31.85 6.06 22.45
CA TYR A 210 -32.92 6.10 21.44
C TYR A 210 -32.99 4.85 20.58
N TYR A 211 -31.85 4.16 20.36
CA TYR A 211 -31.68 3.08 19.38
C TYR A 211 -31.07 1.81 20.01
N SER A 212 -31.50 1.48 21.24
CA SER A 212 -30.97 0.33 22.00
C SER A 212 -31.28 -1.04 21.38
N GLY A 213 -32.19 -1.13 20.43
CA GLY A 213 -32.52 -2.36 19.69
C GLY A 213 -31.77 -2.51 18.37
N GLU A 214 -30.92 -1.54 18.00
CA GLU A 214 -30.24 -1.53 16.71
C GLU A 214 -28.80 -2.08 16.85
N PRO A 215 -28.45 -3.21 16.24
CA PRO A 215 -27.12 -3.82 16.39
C PRO A 215 -26.01 -2.91 15.88
N GLU A 216 -26.26 -2.09 14.84
CA GLU A 216 -25.29 -1.17 14.27
C GLU A 216 -24.89 -0.06 15.26
N VAL A 217 -25.83 0.42 16.08
CA VAL A 217 -25.54 1.46 17.08
C VAL A 217 -24.60 0.91 18.15
N HIS A 218 -24.79 -0.34 18.56
CA HIS A 218 -23.90 -1.03 19.50
C HIS A 218 -22.55 -1.35 18.87
N TYR A 219 -22.54 -1.75 17.60
CA TYR A 219 -21.29 -1.95 16.84
C TYR A 219 -20.45 -0.66 16.75
N LEU A 220 -21.06 0.47 16.37
CA LEU A 220 -20.38 1.77 16.33
C LEU A 220 -19.98 2.26 17.72
N ALA A 221 -20.79 1.97 18.74
CA ALA A 221 -20.40 2.24 20.12
C ALA A 221 -19.14 1.44 20.52
N ALA A 222 -19.05 0.19 20.13
CA ALA A 222 -17.88 -0.64 20.37
C ALA A 222 -16.62 -0.08 19.67
N ILE A 223 -16.76 0.41 18.43
CA ILE A 223 -15.67 1.09 17.73
C ILE A 223 -15.22 2.34 18.49
N ILE A 224 -16.15 3.22 18.88
CA ILE A 224 -15.84 4.46 19.61
C ILE A 224 -15.13 4.18 20.94
N TYR A 225 -15.60 3.18 21.71
CA TYR A 225 -14.93 2.77 22.94
C TYR A 225 -13.54 2.19 22.68
N SER A 226 -13.39 1.40 21.61
CA SER A 226 -12.10 0.87 21.20
C SER A 226 -11.10 1.97 20.81
N MET A 227 -11.53 2.98 20.05
CA MET A 227 -10.71 4.15 19.72
C MET A 227 -10.23 4.91 20.97
N LYS A 228 -11.00 4.88 22.05
CA LYS A 228 -10.66 5.48 23.35
C LYS A 228 -9.77 4.57 24.21
N GLY A 229 -9.48 3.33 23.77
CA GLY A 229 -8.77 2.33 24.56
C GLY A 229 -9.61 1.68 25.67
N ASP A 230 -10.92 1.95 25.73
CA ASP A 230 -11.85 1.31 26.68
C ASP A 230 -12.35 -0.02 26.12
N TYR A 231 -11.47 -1.01 26.10
CA TYR A 231 -11.76 -2.33 25.53
C TYR A 231 -12.85 -3.09 26.29
N LEU A 232 -13.05 -2.82 27.59
CA LEU A 232 -14.13 -3.47 28.37
C LEU A 232 -15.50 -2.99 27.93
N SER A 233 -15.68 -1.67 27.76
CA SER A 233 -16.93 -1.12 27.22
C SER A 233 -17.12 -1.51 25.76
N ALA A 234 -16.05 -1.53 24.96
CA ALA A 234 -16.09 -1.99 23.57
C ALA A 234 -16.58 -3.43 23.47
N GLU A 235 -16.04 -4.36 24.27
CA GLU A 235 -16.47 -5.75 24.32
C GLU A 235 -17.96 -5.87 24.68
N LYS A 236 -18.38 -5.15 25.73
CA LYS A 236 -19.79 -5.17 26.15
C LYS A 236 -20.72 -4.78 25.01
N GLN A 237 -20.39 -3.70 24.31
CA GLN A 237 -21.23 -3.23 23.20
C GLN A 237 -21.19 -4.20 21.99
N ALA A 238 -20.03 -4.73 21.65
CA ALA A 238 -19.91 -5.70 20.58
C ALA A 238 -20.71 -7.00 20.90
N ARG A 239 -20.69 -7.46 22.13
CA ARG A 239 -21.52 -8.62 22.57
C ARG A 239 -23.01 -8.33 22.46
N ILE A 240 -23.48 -7.13 22.83
CA ILE A 240 -24.88 -6.72 22.65
C ILE A 240 -25.24 -6.71 21.16
N ALA A 241 -24.37 -6.18 20.29
CA ALA A 241 -24.63 -6.17 18.85
C ALA A 241 -24.84 -7.59 18.27
N VAL A 242 -23.99 -8.55 18.67
CA VAL A 242 -24.13 -9.95 18.22
C VAL A 242 -25.28 -10.69 18.89
N GLU A 243 -25.69 -10.28 20.09
CA GLU A 243 -26.89 -10.81 20.77
C GLU A 243 -28.18 -10.37 20.06
N ILE A 244 -28.27 -9.09 19.64
CA ILE A 244 -29.40 -8.56 18.88
C ILE A 244 -29.45 -9.19 17.48
N ASN A 245 -28.33 -9.26 16.79
CA ASN A 245 -28.20 -9.87 15.47
C ASN A 245 -27.07 -10.89 15.44
N SER A 246 -27.42 -12.16 15.63
CA SER A 246 -26.47 -13.30 15.62
C SER A 246 -25.81 -13.54 14.25
N ASN A 247 -26.26 -12.84 13.20
CA ASN A 247 -25.67 -12.91 11.86
C ASN A 247 -24.77 -11.71 11.55
N TYR A 248 -24.57 -10.80 12.51
CA TYR A 248 -23.84 -9.56 12.28
C TYR A 248 -22.32 -9.83 12.29
N GLU A 249 -21.77 -10.23 11.16
CA GLU A 249 -20.39 -10.63 10.98
C GLU A 249 -19.39 -9.54 11.38
N LYS A 250 -19.65 -8.27 10.99
CA LYS A 250 -18.78 -7.13 11.35
C LYS A 250 -18.62 -6.97 12.86
N ALA A 251 -19.69 -7.22 13.64
CA ALA A 251 -19.65 -7.15 15.09
C ALA A 251 -18.84 -8.30 15.71
N TYR A 252 -18.88 -9.50 15.14
CA TYR A 252 -18.02 -10.60 15.57
C TYR A 252 -16.54 -10.34 15.25
N ASN A 253 -16.23 -9.82 14.07
CA ASN A 253 -14.86 -9.45 13.70
C ASN A 253 -14.32 -8.39 14.67
N LEU A 254 -15.11 -7.35 14.99
CA LEU A 254 -14.75 -6.35 15.98
C LEU A 254 -14.56 -6.95 17.37
N LEU A 255 -15.46 -7.85 17.80
CA LEU A 255 -15.34 -8.53 19.09
C LEU A 255 -14.04 -9.34 19.18
N ALA A 256 -13.68 -10.06 18.12
CA ALA A 256 -12.41 -10.78 18.06
C ALA A 256 -11.20 -9.83 18.18
N SER A 257 -11.23 -8.68 17.48
CA SER A 257 -10.18 -7.66 17.56
C SER A 257 -10.07 -7.04 18.97
N VAL A 258 -11.20 -6.76 19.61
CA VAL A 258 -11.24 -6.21 20.98
C VAL A 258 -10.72 -7.24 22.00
N LEU A 259 -11.08 -8.50 21.87
CA LEU A 259 -10.58 -9.59 22.73
C LEU A 259 -9.07 -9.81 22.52
N TYR A 260 -8.60 -9.66 21.29
CA TYR A 260 -7.17 -9.69 20.98
C TYR A 260 -6.41 -8.59 21.75
N GLN A 261 -6.91 -7.36 21.73
CA GLN A 261 -6.32 -6.24 22.48
C GLN A 261 -6.31 -6.47 24.01
N GLN A 262 -7.28 -7.25 24.50
CA GLN A 262 -7.31 -7.67 25.93
C GLN A 262 -6.41 -8.87 26.23
N GLY A 263 -5.71 -9.46 25.24
CA GLY A 263 -4.85 -10.63 25.42
C GLY A 263 -5.63 -11.96 25.60
N ARG A 264 -6.93 -11.97 25.31
CA ARG A 264 -7.81 -13.16 25.47
C ARG A 264 -7.77 -14.05 24.23
N TYR A 265 -6.60 -14.49 23.82
CA TYR A 265 -6.33 -15.15 22.56
C TYR A 265 -7.10 -16.47 22.33
N ASN A 266 -7.42 -17.23 23.40
CA ASN A 266 -8.22 -18.44 23.24
C ASN A 266 -9.65 -18.12 22.78
N GLU A 267 -10.27 -17.07 23.33
CA GLU A 267 -11.62 -16.64 22.91
C GLU A 267 -11.62 -16.06 21.50
N VAL A 268 -10.52 -15.41 21.10
CA VAL A 268 -10.33 -14.98 19.70
C VAL A 268 -10.37 -16.19 18.76
N ILE A 269 -9.67 -17.28 19.12
CA ILE A 269 -9.67 -18.50 18.31
C ILE A 269 -11.08 -19.10 18.21
N ASP A 270 -11.81 -19.17 19.34
CA ASP A 270 -13.17 -19.72 19.38
C ASP A 270 -14.15 -18.93 18.48
N ILE A 271 -14.10 -17.59 18.54
CA ILE A 271 -14.90 -16.70 17.68
C ILE A 271 -14.50 -16.84 16.22
N SER A 272 -13.21 -16.92 15.93
CA SER A 272 -12.71 -17.09 14.57
C SER A 272 -13.14 -18.43 13.98
N ASP A 273 -13.10 -19.51 14.75
CA ASP A 273 -13.59 -20.83 14.33
C ASP A 273 -15.09 -20.80 14.02
N TYR A 274 -15.87 -20.10 14.83
CA TYR A 274 -17.29 -19.89 14.57
C TYR A 274 -17.50 -19.14 13.24
N LEU A 275 -16.79 -18.03 13.02
CA LEU A 275 -16.90 -17.26 11.79
C LEU A 275 -16.48 -18.05 10.55
N ILE A 276 -15.36 -18.77 10.61
CA ILE A 276 -14.86 -19.62 9.52
C ILE A 276 -15.85 -20.76 9.21
N SER A 277 -16.51 -21.31 10.23
CA SER A 277 -17.53 -22.36 10.02
C SER A 277 -18.76 -21.85 9.27
N ARG A 278 -19.09 -20.57 9.42
CA ARG A 278 -20.22 -19.92 8.75
C ARG A 278 -19.86 -19.41 7.36
N ASP A 279 -18.76 -18.69 7.26
CA ASP A 279 -18.22 -18.22 5.99
C ASP A 279 -16.71 -18.46 5.92
N ARG A 280 -16.33 -19.45 5.13
CA ARG A 280 -14.91 -19.73 4.89
C ARG A 280 -14.17 -18.63 4.14
N LYS A 281 -14.89 -17.69 3.49
CA LYS A 281 -14.29 -16.56 2.77
C LYS A 281 -13.97 -15.37 3.69
N ASN A 282 -14.37 -15.41 4.95
CA ASN A 282 -14.01 -14.38 5.91
C ASN A 282 -12.49 -14.38 6.18
N SER A 283 -11.76 -13.59 5.40
CA SER A 283 -10.29 -13.50 5.47
C SER A 283 -9.81 -13.02 6.83
N ASN A 284 -10.51 -12.04 7.43
CA ASN A 284 -10.15 -11.51 8.73
C ASN A 284 -10.20 -12.57 9.84
N ALA A 285 -11.18 -13.49 9.80
CA ALA A 285 -11.26 -14.58 10.79
C ALA A 285 -10.06 -15.52 10.69
N TRP A 286 -9.60 -15.86 9.48
CA TRP A 286 -8.38 -16.65 9.28
C TRP A 286 -7.14 -15.90 9.77
N PHE A 287 -7.04 -14.61 9.45
CA PHE A 287 -5.91 -13.78 9.84
C PHE A 287 -5.79 -13.69 11.37
N ILE A 288 -6.85 -13.24 12.06
CA ILE A 288 -6.80 -12.99 13.51
C ILE A 288 -6.66 -14.28 14.31
N LYS A 289 -7.20 -15.41 13.82
CA LYS A 289 -6.96 -16.72 14.41
C LYS A 289 -5.47 -17.06 14.42
N GLY A 290 -4.80 -16.89 13.28
CA GLY A 290 -3.38 -17.17 13.17
C GLY A 290 -2.54 -16.25 14.05
N ILE A 291 -2.85 -14.94 14.11
CA ILE A 291 -2.17 -14.00 15.03
C ILE A 291 -2.37 -14.41 16.50
N ALA A 292 -3.58 -14.81 16.88
CA ALA A 292 -3.85 -15.29 18.25
C ALA A 292 -3.07 -16.58 18.58
N GLN A 293 -2.95 -17.50 17.62
CA GLN A 293 -2.11 -18.69 17.76
C GLN A 293 -0.62 -18.35 17.90
N GLU A 294 -0.13 -17.37 17.11
CA GLU A 294 1.22 -16.84 17.23
C GLU A 294 1.50 -16.29 18.63
N LYS A 295 0.62 -15.44 19.18
CA LYS A 295 0.74 -14.89 20.54
C LYS A 295 0.71 -15.97 21.63
N LEU A 296 0.07 -17.10 21.38
CA LEU A 296 0.09 -18.27 22.27
C LEU A 296 1.33 -19.17 22.06
N GLY A 297 2.26 -18.81 21.17
CA GLY A 297 3.43 -19.63 20.84
C GLY A 297 3.14 -20.85 19.98
N LYS A 298 1.91 -20.99 19.43
CA LYS A 298 1.48 -22.11 18.57
C LYS A 298 1.83 -21.82 17.10
N ILE A 299 3.11 -21.58 16.82
CA ILE A 299 3.57 -21.05 15.51
C ILE A 299 3.21 -21.97 14.33
N ALA A 300 3.41 -23.29 14.49
CA ALA A 300 3.06 -24.23 13.41
C ALA A 300 1.57 -24.17 13.05
N ALA A 301 0.69 -24.10 14.05
CA ALA A 301 -0.75 -23.95 13.84
C ALA A 301 -1.11 -22.60 13.19
N ALA A 302 -0.40 -21.52 13.54
CA ALA A 302 -0.58 -20.21 12.92
C ALA A 302 -0.25 -20.26 11.41
N ILE A 303 0.90 -20.83 11.05
CA ILE A 303 1.30 -20.98 9.63
C ILE A 303 0.26 -21.81 8.85
N GLU A 304 -0.21 -22.91 9.41
CA GLU A 304 -1.26 -23.75 8.79
C GLU A 304 -2.58 -22.98 8.61
N THR A 305 -2.98 -22.21 9.62
CA THR A 305 -4.19 -21.39 9.59
C THR A 305 -4.10 -20.33 8.49
N TRP A 306 -3.02 -19.57 8.42
CA TRP A 306 -2.83 -18.57 7.37
C TRP A 306 -2.71 -19.20 5.99
N SER A 307 -2.00 -20.31 5.85
CA SER A 307 -1.91 -21.04 4.58
C SER A 307 -3.28 -21.49 4.09
N ALA A 308 -4.15 -21.99 4.99
CA ALA A 308 -5.53 -22.34 4.66
C ALA A 308 -6.36 -21.11 4.24
N GLY A 309 -6.24 -20.00 4.95
CA GLY A 309 -6.88 -18.71 4.59
C GLY A 309 -6.43 -18.20 3.23
N LEU A 310 -5.12 -18.21 2.95
CA LEU A 310 -4.54 -17.79 1.67
C LEU A 310 -4.91 -18.70 0.50
N SER A 311 -5.24 -19.97 0.73
CA SER A 311 -5.78 -20.84 -0.32
C SER A 311 -7.17 -20.41 -0.79
N ILE A 312 -7.90 -19.68 0.06
CA ILE A 312 -9.25 -19.17 -0.22
C ILE A 312 -9.17 -17.74 -0.75
N ASN A 313 -8.38 -16.88 -0.10
CA ASN A 313 -8.13 -15.51 -0.52
C ASN A 313 -6.62 -15.26 -0.79
N PRO A 314 -6.12 -15.61 -1.98
CA PRO A 314 -4.71 -15.44 -2.33
C PRO A 314 -4.23 -13.98 -2.39
N GLN A 315 -5.14 -13.01 -2.38
CA GLN A 315 -4.82 -11.60 -2.50
C GLN A 315 -4.61 -10.89 -1.15
N ASP A 316 -4.76 -11.61 -0.03
CA ASP A 316 -4.53 -11.06 1.30
C ASP A 316 -3.03 -11.00 1.61
N GLU A 317 -2.40 -9.90 1.20
CA GLU A 317 -0.96 -9.68 1.38
C GLU A 317 -0.55 -9.45 2.84
N ILE A 318 -1.46 -9.00 3.70
CA ILE A 318 -1.16 -8.82 5.14
C ILE A 318 -1.09 -10.18 5.83
N MET A 319 -2.07 -11.06 5.57
CA MET A 319 -2.05 -12.44 6.05
C MET A 319 -0.82 -13.19 5.52
N ARG A 320 -0.47 -12.97 4.25
CA ARG A 320 0.73 -13.53 3.62
C ARG A 320 2.00 -13.07 4.33
N SER A 321 2.14 -11.78 4.59
CA SER A 321 3.30 -11.23 5.30
C SER A 321 3.43 -11.79 6.72
N ALA A 322 2.30 -11.99 7.42
CA ALA A 322 2.30 -12.64 8.73
C ALA A 322 2.84 -14.07 8.66
N MET A 323 2.33 -14.86 7.72
CA MET A 323 2.79 -16.24 7.50
C MET A 323 4.27 -16.29 7.12
N GLU A 324 4.70 -15.48 6.14
CA GLU A 324 6.07 -15.49 5.62
C GLU A 324 7.10 -15.10 6.67
N ASN A 325 6.79 -14.13 7.53
CA ASN A 325 7.66 -13.76 8.64
C ASN A 325 7.90 -14.97 9.55
N GLN A 326 6.85 -15.67 9.95
CA GLN A 326 6.98 -16.85 10.81
C GLN A 326 7.67 -18.02 10.10
N VAL A 327 7.44 -18.21 8.81
CA VAL A 327 8.15 -19.22 7.99
C VAL A 327 9.65 -18.95 7.96
N ARG A 328 10.05 -17.69 7.75
CA ARG A 328 11.47 -17.30 7.74
C ARG A 328 12.14 -17.52 9.09
N ASP A 329 11.44 -17.18 10.17
CA ASP A 329 12.00 -17.18 11.52
C ASP A 329 12.07 -18.57 12.14
N THR A 330 11.18 -19.50 11.72
CA THR A 330 11.01 -20.78 12.45
C THR A 330 11.28 -22.03 11.62
N LEU A 331 11.14 -22.01 10.30
CA LEU A 331 11.40 -23.18 9.47
C LEU A 331 12.90 -23.22 9.05
N SER A 332 13.48 -24.43 9.02
CA SER A 332 14.83 -24.60 8.49
C SER A 332 14.89 -24.28 7.00
N LEU A 333 16.09 -24.01 6.47
CA LEU A 333 16.27 -23.65 5.05
C LEU A 333 15.92 -24.83 4.12
N GLU A 334 16.03 -26.06 4.59
CA GLU A 334 15.73 -27.28 3.84
C GLU A 334 14.26 -27.69 3.92
N ASP A 335 13.42 -26.95 4.66
CA ASP A 335 12.01 -27.28 4.80
C ASP A 335 11.28 -27.06 3.48
N SER A 336 10.72 -28.13 2.90
CA SER A 336 10.04 -28.11 1.61
C SER A 336 8.82 -27.17 1.55
N ARG A 337 8.25 -26.79 2.70
CA ARG A 337 7.13 -25.84 2.78
C ARG A 337 7.56 -24.45 2.34
N ARG A 338 8.84 -24.05 2.56
CA ARG A 338 9.38 -22.78 2.06
C ARG A 338 9.20 -22.66 0.55
N SER A 339 9.57 -23.69 -0.20
CA SER A 339 9.41 -23.73 -1.66
C SER A 339 7.94 -23.66 -2.08
N THR A 340 7.05 -24.31 -1.34
CA THR A 340 5.60 -24.23 -1.62
C THR A 340 5.06 -22.83 -1.46
N TYR A 341 5.48 -22.11 -0.42
CA TYR A 341 5.02 -20.74 -0.16
C TYR A 341 5.66 -19.75 -1.14
N ALA A 342 6.91 -19.96 -1.55
CA ALA A 342 7.60 -19.11 -2.53
C ALA A 342 6.98 -19.15 -3.94
N LYS A 343 6.24 -20.22 -4.30
CA LYS A 343 5.60 -20.35 -5.63
C LYS A 343 4.68 -19.17 -5.99
N TYR A 344 3.96 -18.63 -5.02
CA TYR A 344 3.08 -17.48 -5.25
C TYR A 344 3.87 -16.29 -5.82
N HIS A 345 5.01 -15.97 -5.22
CA HIS A 345 5.87 -14.88 -5.66
C HIS A 345 6.52 -15.17 -7.02
N ILE A 346 6.95 -16.42 -7.26
CA ILE A 346 7.51 -16.84 -8.54
C ILE A 346 6.48 -16.67 -9.67
N GLU A 347 5.24 -17.06 -9.43
CA GLU A 347 4.17 -16.91 -10.43
C GLU A 347 3.82 -15.43 -10.69
N ASN A 348 3.75 -14.61 -9.64
CA ASN A 348 3.55 -13.17 -9.78
C ASN A 348 4.71 -12.51 -10.53
N ALA A 349 5.95 -12.85 -10.18
CA ALA A 349 7.14 -12.35 -10.88
C ALA A 349 7.10 -12.66 -12.39
N LYS A 350 6.74 -13.90 -12.76
CA LYS A 350 6.54 -14.28 -14.17
C LYS A 350 5.45 -13.45 -14.85
N GLN A 351 4.35 -13.14 -14.14
CA GLN A 351 3.29 -12.28 -14.68
C GLN A 351 3.79 -10.85 -14.91
N TYR A 352 4.56 -10.28 -13.97
CA TYR A 352 5.19 -8.96 -14.15
C TYR A 352 6.18 -8.97 -15.32
N ALA A 353 7.07 -9.98 -15.39
CA ALA A 353 8.00 -10.12 -16.48
C ALA A 353 7.29 -10.22 -17.86
N SER A 354 6.19 -10.97 -17.94
CA SER A 354 5.40 -11.09 -19.18
C SER A 354 4.74 -9.78 -19.64
N ARG A 355 4.62 -8.82 -18.73
CA ARG A 355 4.08 -7.46 -18.99
C ARG A 355 5.18 -6.42 -19.15
N TYR A 356 6.44 -6.85 -19.19
CA TYR A 356 7.63 -5.99 -19.25
C TYR A 356 7.78 -5.06 -18.02
N ASP A 357 7.16 -5.40 -16.87
CA ASP A 357 7.41 -4.72 -15.59
C ASP A 357 8.59 -5.41 -14.88
N ALA A 358 9.81 -5.00 -15.24
CA ALA A 358 11.03 -5.55 -14.65
C ALA A 358 11.12 -5.26 -13.14
N SER A 359 10.68 -4.09 -12.70
CA SER A 359 10.75 -3.70 -11.28
C SER A 359 9.81 -4.53 -10.40
N GLY A 360 8.61 -4.81 -10.89
CA GLY A 360 7.66 -5.71 -10.24
C GLY A 360 8.18 -7.15 -10.21
N ALA A 361 8.78 -7.63 -11.31
CA ALA A 361 9.36 -8.98 -11.38
C ALA A 361 10.52 -9.15 -10.38
N VAL A 362 11.46 -8.21 -10.33
CA VAL A 362 12.58 -8.22 -9.36
C VAL A 362 12.06 -8.24 -7.93
N TYR A 363 11.09 -7.39 -7.59
CA TYR A 363 10.50 -7.35 -6.26
C TYR A 363 9.93 -8.71 -5.83
N GLU A 364 9.18 -9.36 -6.70
CA GLU A 364 8.57 -10.65 -6.38
C GLU A 364 9.62 -11.78 -6.32
N TYR A 365 10.63 -11.81 -7.22
CA TYR A 365 11.71 -12.79 -7.11
C TYR A 365 12.54 -12.61 -5.84
N GLN A 366 12.78 -11.37 -5.42
CA GLN A 366 13.48 -11.11 -4.15
C GLN A 366 12.67 -11.61 -2.96
N ARG A 367 11.35 -11.42 -2.94
CA ARG A 367 10.48 -12.00 -1.90
C ARG A 367 10.51 -13.54 -1.92
N ALA A 368 10.47 -14.16 -3.10
CA ALA A 368 10.60 -15.60 -3.24
C ALA A 368 11.92 -16.11 -2.64
N LEU A 369 13.02 -15.44 -2.93
CA LEU A 369 14.36 -15.81 -2.44
C LEU A 369 14.59 -15.48 -0.96
N LEU A 370 13.91 -14.45 -0.40
CA LEU A 370 13.89 -14.23 1.04
C LEU A 370 13.17 -15.37 1.77
N LEU A 371 12.12 -15.89 1.18
CA LEU A 371 11.33 -16.98 1.75
C LEU A 371 12.02 -18.34 1.57
N ASP A 372 12.53 -18.61 0.38
CA ASP A 372 13.25 -19.84 0.02
C ASP A 372 14.57 -19.52 -0.70
N PRO A 373 15.66 -19.26 0.03
CA PRO A 373 16.95 -18.93 -0.55
C PRO A 373 17.55 -20.05 -1.44
N MET A 374 17.08 -21.29 -1.24
CA MET A 374 17.54 -22.47 -1.98
C MET A 374 16.75 -22.72 -3.26
N ASN A 375 15.78 -21.87 -3.60
CA ASN A 375 14.92 -22.05 -4.77
C ASN A 375 15.66 -21.79 -6.09
N ILE A 376 15.97 -22.86 -6.80
CA ILE A 376 16.72 -22.80 -8.06
C ILE A 376 15.95 -22.09 -9.17
N GLU A 377 14.61 -22.28 -9.24
CA GLU A 377 13.78 -21.64 -10.27
C GLU A 377 13.75 -20.11 -10.10
N ALA A 378 13.47 -19.63 -8.89
CA ALA A 378 13.47 -18.21 -8.59
C ALA A 378 14.85 -17.57 -8.80
N ARG A 379 15.89 -18.27 -8.39
CA ARG A 379 17.28 -17.83 -8.52
C ARG A 379 17.71 -17.75 -9.98
N SER A 380 17.36 -18.75 -10.81
CA SER A 380 17.65 -18.74 -12.24
C SER A 380 16.98 -17.56 -12.94
N ALA A 381 15.68 -17.35 -12.68
CA ALA A 381 14.94 -16.23 -13.26
C ALA A 381 15.46 -14.86 -12.78
N TYR A 382 15.88 -14.76 -11.52
CA TYR A 382 16.52 -13.55 -10.99
C TYR A 382 17.88 -13.32 -11.65
N ALA A 383 18.66 -14.39 -11.85
CA ALA A 383 19.93 -14.34 -12.55
C ALA A 383 19.77 -13.81 -13.99
N ASP A 384 18.78 -14.29 -14.75
CA ASP A 384 18.51 -13.79 -16.11
C ASP A 384 18.25 -12.27 -16.13
N ILE A 385 17.61 -11.71 -15.09
CA ILE A 385 17.43 -10.26 -14.96
C ILE A 385 18.77 -9.56 -14.69
N LEU A 386 19.63 -10.14 -13.87
CA LEU A 386 20.99 -9.58 -13.63
C LEU A 386 21.81 -9.55 -14.92
N GLU A 387 21.73 -10.60 -15.73
CA GLU A 387 22.40 -10.67 -17.05
C GLU A 387 21.93 -9.53 -17.96
N ILE A 388 20.60 -9.35 -18.08
CA ILE A 388 20.00 -8.28 -18.90
C ILE A 388 20.45 -6.89 -18.42
N ASN A 389 20.58 -6.70 -17.12
CA ASN A 389 21.02 -5.43 -16.52
C ASN A 389 22.55 -5.23 -16.56
N GLY A 390 23.30 -6.19 -17.15
CA GLY A 390 24.78 -6.11 -17.25
C GLY A 390 25.49 -6.27 -15.90
N MET A 391 24.88 -6.96 -14.94
CA MET A 391 25.43 -7.30 -13.63
C MET A 391 26.04 -8.70 -13.70
N TYR A 392 27.13 -8.85 -14.47
CA TYR A 392 27.69 -10.16 -14.86
C TYR A 392 28.46 -10.85 -13.73
N GLU A 393 29.06 -10.08 -12.80
CA GLU A 393 29.74 -10.65 -11.62
C GLU A 393 28.71 -11.31 -10.69
N LEU A 394 27.61 -10.60 -10.40
CA LEU A 394 26.49 -11.13 -9.62
C LEU A 394 25.78 -12.29 -10.35
N TYR A 395 25.61 -12.19 -11.67
CA TYR A 395 25.07 -13.28 -12.48
C TYR A 395 25.90 -14.56 -12.35
N LEU A 396 27.21 -14.44 -12.50
CA LEU A 396 28.13 -15.58 -12.38
C LEU A 396 28.04 -16.25 -11.00
N GLU A 397 27.93 -15.46 -9.92
CA GLU A 397 27.74 -16.00 -8.58
C GLU A 397 26.42 -16.75 -8.43
N GLN A 398 25.31 -16.25 -9.06
CA GLN A 398 24.06 -17.00 -9.10
C GLN A 398 24.19 -18.32 -9.86
N LEU A 399 24.89 -18.34 -11.01
CA LEU A 399 25.12 -19.56 -11.77
C LEU A 399 25.96 -20.60 -10.98
N LYS A 400 27.00 -20.17 -10.26
CA LYS A 400 27.79 -21.03 -9.39
C LYS A 400 26.96 -21.64 -8.27
N PHE A 401 26.13 -20.83 -7.62
CA PHE A 401 25.21 -21.31 -6.60
C PHE A 401 24.23 -22.35 -7.17
N ILE A 402 23.63 -22.07 -8.34
CA ILE A 402 22.71 -22.99 -9.01
C ILE A 402 23.40 -24.31 -9.30
N LYS A 403 24.66 -24.29 -9.81
CA LYS A 403 25.44 -25.47 -10.08
C LYS A 403 25.72 -26.31 -8.83
N GLU A 404 26.06 -25.66 -7.73
CA GLU A 404 26.37 -26.34 -6.46
C GLU A 404 25.12 -27.03 -5.85
N HIS A 405 23.94 -26.45 -6.07
CA HIS A 405 22.68 -26.93 -5.45
C HIS A 405 21.72 -27.62 -6.41
N SER A 406 22.07 -27.74 -7.71
CA SER A 406 21.29 -28.53 -8.67
C SER A 406 21.60 -30.03 -8.50
N GLY A 407 20.56 -30.81 -8.14
CA GLY A 407 20.72 -32.25 -7.86
C GLY A 407 21.09 -33.09 -9.10
N ASP A 408 21.56 -34.32 -8.86
CA ASP A 408 22.10 -35.27 -9.84
C ASP A 408 21.01 -36.10 -10.56
N THR A 409 20.06 -35.48 -11.26
CA THR A 409 19.10 -36.21 -12.12
C THR A 409 19.55 -36.21 -13.59
N ALA A 410 19.11 -37.20 -14.40
CA ALA A 410 19.45 -37.27 -15.83
C ALA A 410 19.06 -36.00 -16.63
N PHE A 411 17.99 -35.30 -16.22
CA PHE A 411 17.59 -34.02 -16.81
C PHE A 411 18.51 -32.89 -16.36
N SER A 412 19.05 -32.96 -15.14
CA SER A 412 20.04 -32.01 -14.65
C SER A 412 21.42 -32.16 -15.32
N GLN A 413 21.77 -33.34 -15.88
CA GLN A 413 23.06 -33.51 -16.56
C GLN A 413 23.16 -32.67 -17.85
N VAL A 414 22.13 -32.59 -18.69
CA VAL A 414 22.13 -31.75 -19.89
C VAL A 414 22.14 -30.26 -19.50
N LYS A 415 21.31 -29.88 -18.54
CA LYS A 415 21.32 -28.49 -18.00
C LYS A 415 22.64 -28.14 -17.32
N ASN A 416 23.29 -29.09 -16.66
CA ASN A 416 24.60 -28.89 -16.05
C ASN A 416 25.73 -28.67 -17.09
N ILE A 417 25.63 -29.24 -18.29
CA ILE A 417 26.58 -28.96 -19.39
C ILE A 417 26.38 -27.51 -19.85
N GLU A 418 25.18 -27.11 -20.19
CA GLU A 418 24.86 -25.73 -20.58
C GLU A 418 25.23 -24.71 -19.49
N LEU A 419 25.02 -25.06 -18.23
CA LEU A 419 25.38 -24.23 -17.09
C LEU A 419 26.90 -24.09 -16.93
N ASN A 420 27.65 -25.20 -17.14
CA ASN A 420 29.13 -25.18 -17.11
C ASN A 420 29.68 -24.32 -18.24
N ASP A 421 29.15 -24.48 -19.47
CA ASP A 421 29.58 -23.68 -20.63
C ASP A 421 29.33 -22.17 -20.38
N LYS A 422 28.17 -21.82 -19.77
CA LYS A 422 27.89 -20.44 -19.36
C LYS A 422 28.84 -19.93 -18.28
N ILE A 423 29.09 -20.73 -17.24
CA ILE A 423 30.04 -20.36 -16.17
C ILE A 423 31.41 -20.10 -16.75
N GLU A 424 31.95 -21.02 -17.59
CA GLU A 424 33.25 -20.88 -18.24
C GLU A 424 33.32 -19.60 -19.10
N ALA A 425 32.30 -19.37 -19.93
CA ALA A 425 32.22 -18.17 -20.77
C ALA A 425 32.23 -16.86 -19.95
N TYR A 426 31.49 -16.82 -18.83
CA TYR A 426 31.49 -15.63 -17.97
C TYR A 426 32.74 -15.52 -17.09
N GLU A 427 33.38 -16.62 -16.69
CA GLU A 427 34.69 -16.59 -16.01
C GLU A 427 35.75 -16.01 -16.92
N ASP A 428 35.74 -16.37 -18.22
CA ASP A 428 36.63 -15.80 -19.22
C ASP A 428 36.36 -14.32 -19.47
N LEU A 429 35.07 -13.93 -19.63
CA LEU A 429 34.65 -12.55 -19.78
C LEU A 429 35.11 -11.68 -18.59
N LEU A 430 35.00 -12.24 -17.40
CA LEU A 430 35.32 -11.57 -16.14
C LEU A 430 36.79 -11.85 -15.68
N SER A 431 37.63 -12.30 -16.57
CA SER A 431 39.06 -12.60 -16.23
C SER A 431 39.85 -11.39 -15.74
N ASN A 432 39.46 -10.17 -16.14
CA ASN A 432 40.15 -8.91 -15.84
C ASN A 432 39.28 -7.91 -15.08
N THR A 433 38.45 -8.38 -14.13
CA THR A 433 37.62 -7.47 -13.31
C THR A 433 38.48 -6.58 -12.39
N LEU A 434 37.87 -5.49 -11.92
CA LEU A 434 38.52 -4.60 -10.95
C LEU A 434 38.87 -5.32 -9.65
N GLY A 435 38.05 -6.26 -9.20
CA GLY A 435 38.32 -7.10 -8.03
C GLY A 435 39.61 -7.89 -8.18
N LYS A 436 39.83 -8.54 -9.34
CA LYS A 436 41.04 -9.28 -9.63
C LYS A 436 42.27 -8.36 -9.79
N LYS A 437 42.13 -7.22 -10.49
CA LYS A 437 43.19 -6.22 -10.67
C LYS A 437 43.70 -5.67 -9.34
N TRP A 438 42.78 -5.33 -8.43
CA TRP A 438 43.11 -4.73 -7.14
C TRP A 438 43.25 -5.76 -6.01
N LYS A 439 42.98 -7.05 -6.26
CA LYS A 439 43.00 -8.15 -5.28
C LYS A 439 42.02 -7.89 -4.14
N VAL A 440 40.85 -7.40 -4.46
CA VAL A 440 39.74 -7.10 -3.54
C VAL A 440 38.55 -7.93 -3.96
N ASP A 441 37.95 -8.66 -3.02
CA ASP A 441 36.71 -9.38 -3.28
C ASP A 441 35.52 -8.40 -3.09
N PRO A 442 34.78 -8.06 -4.14
CA PRO A 442 33.73 -7.04 -4.05
C PRO A 442 32.51 -7.48 -3.23
N PHE A 443 32.29 -8.79 -3.06
CA PHE A 443 31.12 -9.33 -2.34
C PHE A 443 31.32 -9.41 -0.82
N TYR A 444 32.56 -9.31 -0.35
CA TYR A 444 32.90 -9.33 1.09
C TYR A 444 33.30 -7.95 1.62
N LEU A 445 32.94 -6.87 0.92
CA LEU A 445 33.24 -5.52 1.35
C LEU A 445 32.25 -5.02 2.41
N ASP A 446 32.79 -4.40 3.45
CA ASP A 446 31.99 -3.57 4.37
C ASP A 446 31.74 -2.21 3.72
N LYS A 447 30.69 -2.13 2.91
CA LYS A 447 30.30 -0.92 2.18
C LYS A 447 29.70 0.13 3.12
N THR A 448 29.92 1.38 2.74
CA THR A 448 29.30 2.53 3.42
C THR A 448 27.82 2.59 3.09
N ARG A 449 26.97 2.33 4.09
CA ARG A 449 25.51 2.30 3.94
C ARG A 449 24.84 3.29 4.88
N TRP A 450 23.64 3.75 4.51
CA TRP A 450 22.76 4.48 5.39
C TRP A 450 22.10 3.52 6.38
N ASN A 451 22.33 3.72 7.68
CA ASN A 451 21.69 2.93 8.74
C ASN A 451 20.36 3.56 9.10
N ILE A 452 19.27 2.87 8.82
CA ILE A 452 17.92 3.38 9.02
C ILE A 452 17.14 2.44 9.95
N ALA A 453 16.52 3.01 10.98
CA ALA A 453 15.57 2.30 11.81
C ALA A 453 14.14 2.56 11.35
N VAL A 454 13.33 1.50 11.28
CA VAL A 454 11.89 1.61 11.04
C VAL A 454 11.17 1.31 12.35
N PHE A 455 10.46 2.31 12.87
CA PHE A 455 9.57 2.21 14.01
C PHE A 455 8.13 2.27 13.57
N TYR A 456 7.22 1.80 14.42
CA TYR A 456 5.79 1.90 14.21
C TYR A 456 5.09 2.27 15.52
N GLU A 457 3.98 2.99 15.39
CA GLU A 457 3.10 3.28 16.52
C GLU A 457 1.99 2.23 16.58
N GLU A 458 1.60 1.83 17.79
CA GLU A 458 0.39 1.04 17.96
C GLU A 458 -0.81 1.86 17.51
N ASN A 459 -1.51 1.37 16.51
CA ASN A 459 -2.73 2.01 16.04
C ASN A 459 -3.94 1.15 16.41
N ASN A 460 -4.71 1.64 17.38
CA ASN A 460 -5.92 0.97 17.84
C ASN A 460 -7.09 1.11 16.86
N SER A 461 -6.93 1.85 15.77
CA SER A 461 -7.98 2.12 14.79
C SER A 461 -8.04 1.12 13.63
N THR A 462 -7.11 0.19 13.52
CA THR A 462 -7.14 -0.88 12.49
C THR A 462 -7.94 -2.07 12.99
N PHE A 463 -9.24 -2.09 12.67
CA PHE A 463 -10.13 -3.16 13.11
C PHE A 463 -10.22 -4.34 12.14
N ILE A 464 -9.63 -4.24 10.93
CA ILE A 464 -9.69 -5.29 9.92
C ILE A 464 -8.60 -6.32 10.19
N HIS A 465 -7.36 -5.88 10.37
CA HIS A 465 -6.24 -6.76 10.69
C HIS A 465 -5.56 -6.30 11.99
N ALA A 466 -5.62 -7.10 13.03
CA ALA A 466 -4.90 -6.83 14.28
C ALA A 466 -3.37 -6.93 14.09
N ASP A 467 -2.60 -6.14 14.83
CA ASP A 467 -1.12 -6.12 14.77
C ASP A 467 -0.53 -5.76 13.39
N THR A 468 -1.30 -5.10 12.53
CA THR A 468 -0.93 -4.79 11.14
C THR A 468 0.27 -3.87 11.07
N ASN A 469 0.37 -2.89 11.98
CA ASN A 469 1.49 -1.93 11.98
C ASN A 469 2.85 -2.63 12.10
N ARG A 470 2.95 -3.67 12.94
CA ARG A 470 4.17 -4.49 13.05
C ARG A 470 4.50 -5.20 11.74
N LEU A 471 3.49 -5.83 11.11
CA LEU A 471 3.67 -6.57 9.87
C LEU A 471 4.08 -5.64 8.72
N VAL A 472 3.44 -4.49 8.63
CA VAL A 472 3.76 -3.48 7.61
C VAL A 472 5.16 -2.89 7.85
N ALA A 473 5.56 -2.64 9.10
CA ALA A 473 6.89 -2.17 9.42
C ALA A 473 7.99 -3.19 9.04
N ASN A 474 7.74 -4.48 9.25
CA ASN A 474 8.62 -5.54 8.79
C ASN A 474 8.73 -5.54 7.26
N ALA A 475 7.59 -5.53 6.56
CA ALA A 475 7.56 -5.50 5.11
C ALA A 475 8.21 -4.22 4.53
N ALA A 476 8.02 -3.07 5.21
CA ALA A 476 8.65 -1.81 4.86
C ALA A 476 10.18 -1.81 5.05
N ALA A 477 10.70 -2.58 5.99
CA ALA A 477 12.15 -2.79 6.11
C ALA A 477 12.66 -3.79 5.05
N ASP A 478 11.91 -4.86 4.83
CA ASP A 478 12.28 -5.92 3.87
C ASP A 478 12.37 -5.42 2.43
N ILE A 479 11.56 -4.40 2.05
CA ILE A 479 11.58 -3.85 0.69
C ILE A 479 12.90 -3.15 0.34
N PHE A 480 13.74 -2.83 1.33
CA PHE A 480 15.09 -2.32 1.13
C PHE A 480 16.14 -3.44 1.02
N SER A 481 15.73 -4.70 1.14
CA SER A 481 16.64 -5.83 0.92
C SER A 481 17.16 -5.79 -0.50
N GLY A 482 18.48 -5.83 -0.64
CA GLY A 482 19.15 -5.70 -1.95
C GLY A 482 19.34 -4.26 -2.45
N VAL A 483 18.95 -3.24 -1.69
CA VAL A 483 19.32 -1.85 -1.99
C VAL A 483 20.70 -1.56 -1.43
N ALA A 484 21.68 -1.37 -2.33
CA ALA A 484 23.10 -1.31 -1.97
C ALA A 484 23.45 -0.18 -0.99
N ILE A 485 22.80 1.00 -1.10
CA ILE A 485 23.10 2.18 -0.29
C ILE A 485 22.48 2.18 1.10
N THR A 486 21.63 1.19 1.45
CA THR A 486 20.89 1.19 2.72
C THR A 486 21.12 -0.07 3.54
N SER A 487 21.06 0.09 4.87
CA SER A 487 20.91 -0.97 5.85
C SER A 487 19.71 -0.62 6.72
N VAL A 488 18.56 -1.24 6.46
CA VAL A 488 17.30 -0.92 7.14
C VAL A 488 16.98 -2.01 8.15
N LYS A 489 16.60 -1.60 9.36
CA LYS A 489 16.23 -2.51 10.45
C LYS A 489 14.86 -2.15 11.01
N THR A 490 14.02 -3.15 11.20
CA THR A 490 12.76 -3.01 11.91
C THR A 490 12.99 -3.13 13.41
N GLN A 491 12.36 -2.24 14.18
CA GLN A 491 12.26 -2.38 15.62
C GLN A 491 10.97 -3.13 15.95
N VAL A 492 11.11 -4.30 16.56
CA VAL A 492 9.99 -5.25 16.80
C VAL A 492 8.96 -4.70 17.78
N THR A 493 9.38 -3.84 18.73
CA THR A 493 8.49 -3.22 19.71
C THR A 493 7.92 -1.92 19.17
N PRO A 494 6.61 -1.68 19.36
CA PRO A 494 6.02 -0.39 19.00
C PRO A 494 6.62 0.73 19.84
N VAL A 495 6.55 1.94 19.32
CA VAL A 495 6.93 3.15 20.06
C VAL A 495 5.69 3.94 20.45
N SER A 496 5.73 4.55 21.64
CA SER A 496 4.65 5.42 22.13
C SER A 496 4.60 6.78 21.40
N GLY A 497 5.54 7.04 20.51
CA GLY A 497 5.63 8.23 19.68
C GLY A 497 7.07 8.68 19.42
N TYR A 498 7.20 9.88 18.87
CA TYR A 498 8.46 10.47 18.44
C TYR A 498 9.59 10.43 19.51
N GLY A 499 9.27 10.77 20.77
CA GLY A 499 10.31 10.88 21.81
C GLY A 499 11.02 9.55 22.09
N GLU A 500 10.28 8.46 22.13
CA GLU A 500 10.81 7.11 22.33
C GLU A 500 11.56 6.64 21.09
N ALA A 501 11.01 6.84 19.89
CA ALA A 501 11.66 6.52 18.64
C ALA A 501 13.01 7.22 18.50
N PHE A 502 13.08 8.52 18.81
CA PHE A 502 14.32 9.29 18.77
C PHE A 502 15.36 8.79 19.79
N LYS A 503 14.94 8.49 21.02
CA LYS A 503 15.81 7.89 22.03
C LYS A 503 16.41 6.56 21.56
N ASN A 504 15.58 5.69 20.99
CA ASN A 504 16.00 4.38 20.49
C ASN A 504 16.90 4.51 19.26
N ALA A 505 16.61 5.44 18.35
CA ALA A 505 17.42 5.72 17.17
C ALA A 505 18.83 6.20 17.56
N ARG A 506 18.94 7.09 18.56
CA ARG A 506 20.24 7.54 19.07
C ARG A 506 21.01 6.42 19.75
N ALA A 507 20.35 5.61 20.55
CA ALA A 507 20.99 4.47 21.21
C ALA A 507 21.55 3.45 20.22
N GLY A 508 20.86 3.25 19.09
CA GLY A 508 21.27 2.38 17.99
C GLY A 508 22.24 3.03 16.99
N SER A 509 22.60 4.31 17.16
CA SER A 509 23.47 5.07 16.24
C SER A 509 22.97 5.05 14.78
N PHE A 510 21.66 5.12 14.57
CA PHE A 510 21.08 5.20 13.24
C PHE A 510 21.26 6.61 12.64
N ASP A 511 21.55 6.65 11.34
CA ASP A 511 21.65 7.92 10.57
C ASP A 511 20.27 8.59 10.48
N TYR A 512 19.25 7.78 10.19
CA TYR A 512 17.85 8.21 10.09
C TYR A 512 16.94 7.22 10.82
N PHE A 513 15.76 7.69 11.19
CA PHE A 513 14.69 6.82 11.63
C PHE A 513 13.36 7.23 11.01
N ILE A 514 12.50 6.26 10.82
CA ILE A 514 11.20 6.42 10.20
C ILE A 514 10.15 5.91 11.17
N ILE A 515 9.09 6.68 11.37
CA ILE A 515 7.92 6.26 12.12
C ILE A 515 6.81 6.01 11.10
N LEU A 516 6.27 4.80 11.13
CA LEU A 516 5.18 4.36 10.26
C LEU A 516 3.86 4.33 11.02
N SER A 517 2.81 4.75 10.34
CA SER A 517 1.43 4.60 10.77
C SER A 517 0.60 4.11 9.59
N LEU A 518 -0.33 3.20 9.85
CA LEU A 518 -1.19 2.60 8.85
C LEU A 518 -2.65 2.87 9.15
N SER A 519 -3.39 3.21 8.11
CA SER A 519 -4.86 3.17 8.11
C SER A 519 -5.31 2.22 7.00
N GLU A 520 -6.15 1.25 7.34
CA GLU A 520 -6.64 0.23 6.44
C GLU A 520 -8.16 0.22 6.42
N GLY A 521 -8.75 0.27 5.22
CA GLY A 521 -10.16 0.01 4.95
C GLY A 521 -10.36 -1.34 4.25
N GLU A 522 -11.61 -1.71 3.97
CA GLU A 522 -11.92 -2.98 3.28
C GLU A 522 -11.26 -3.06 1.89
N ASN A 523 -11.20 -1.95 1.16
CA ASN A 523 -10.71 -1.90 -0.22
C ASN A 523 -9.54 -0.97 -0.43
N ASP A 524 -9.08 -0.27 0.59
CA ASP A 524 -8.01 0.73 0.51
C ASP A 524 -7.00 0.61 1.66
N MET A 525 -5.90 1.31 1.50
CA MET A 525 -4.83 1.35 2.48
C MET A 525 -4.09 2.68 2.36
N THR A 526 -3.79 3.30 3.50
CA THR A 526 -2.94 4.49 3.59
C THR A 526 -1.76 4.20 4.50
N LEU A 527 -0.54 4.27 3.96
CA LEU A 527 0.69 4.19 4.73
C LEU A 527 1.25 5.60 4.91
N SER A 528 1.26 6.09 6.13
CA SER A 528 1.90 7.35 6.50
C SER A 528 3.30 7.09 7.05
N SER A 529 4.27 7.87 6.60
CA SER A 529 5.66 7.76 7.03
C SER A 529 6.24 9.13 7.33
N THR A 530 6.90 9.26 8.48
CA THR A 530 7.68 10.46 8.80
C THR A 530 9.12 10.06 9.06
N MET A 531 10.04 10.61 8.27
CA MET A 531 11.48 10.36 8.37
C MET A 531 12.15 11.47 9.15
N TYR A 532 13.03 11.11 10.06
CA TYR A 532 13.75 12.02 10.94
C TYR A 532 15.25 11.75 10.91
N SER A 533 16.04 12.77 11.20
CA SER A 533 17.47 12.64 11.45
C SER A 533 17.71 11.90 12.77
N GLY A 534 18.49 10.82 12.74
CA GLY A 534 18.86 10.09 13.96
C GLY A 534 19.73 10.90 14.92
N ARG A 535 20.49 11.88 14.41
CA ARG A 535 21.35 12.74 15.18
C ARG A 535 20.63 13.91 15.85
N THR A 536 19.83 14.67 15.09
CA THR A 536 19.16 15.90 15.54
C THR A 536 17.72 15.70 15.95
N GLY A 537 17.08 14.64 15.47
CA GLY A 537 15.65 14.41 15.65
C GLY A 537 14.77 15.30 14.76
N LEU A 538 15.35 16.14 13.90
CA LEU A 538 14.55 17.00 13.02
C LEU A 538 13.86 16.19 11.94
N GLU A 539 12.62 16.57 11.63
CA GLU A 539 11.83 16.00 10.54
C GLU A 539 12.49 16.32 9.20
N ILE A 540 12.64 15.30 8.36
CA ILE A 540 13.20 15.42 7.01
C ILE A 540 12.09 15.45 5.98
N THR A 541 11.17 14.49 6.07
CA THR A 541 10.03 14.40 5.16
C THR A 541 8.89 13.67 5.82
N LYS A 542 7.68 14.08 5.48
CA LYS A 542 6.44 13.42 5.87
C LYS A 542 5.66 13.11 4.61
N ASN A 543 5.31 11.85 4.43
CA ASN A 543 4.60 11.36 3.26
C ASN A 543 3.41 10.50 3.69
N SER A 544 2.40 10.45 2.81
CA SER A 544 1.27 9.55 2.94
C SER A 544 0.99 8.92 1.59
N PHE A 545 0.90 7.59 1.56
CA PHE A 545 0.74 6.80 0.35
C PHE A 545 -0.59 6.07 0.41
N TYR A 546 -1.51 6.46 -0.44
CA TYR A 546 -2.81 5.83 -0.57
C TYR A 546 -2.86 4.93 -1.79
N CYS A 547 -3.54 3.80 -1.67
CA CYS A 547 -3.83 2.91 -2.79
C CYS A 547 -5.08 2.08 -2.53
N THR A 548 -5.80 1.76 -3.60
CA THR A 548 -6.97 0.88 -3.60
C THR A 548 -6.69 -0.38 -4.41
N GLY A 549 -7.53 -1.40 -4.22
CA GLY A 549 -7.48 -2.63 -5.00
C GLY A 549 -6.51 -3.68 -4.45
N ASN A 550 -6.33 -4.76 -5.23
CA ASN A 550 -5.61 -5.94 -4.77
C ASN A 550 -4.10 -5.74 -4.61
N ASN A 551 -3.52 -4.80 -5.37
CA ASN A 551 -2.08 -4.50 -5.31
C ASN A 551 -1.75 -3.35 -4.34
N ARG A 552 -2.71 -2.91 -3.49
CA ARG A 552 -2.52 -1.75 -2.62
C ARG A 552 -1.31 -1.89 -1.72
N PHE A 553 -1.12 -3.05 -1.10
CA PHE A 553 -0.02 -3.30 -0.18
C PHE A 553 1.35 -3.14 -0.84
N SER A 554 1.63 -3.88 -1.92
CA SER A 554 2.90 -3.80 -2.64
C SER A 554 3.14 -2.42 -3.26
N THR A 555 2.08 -1.74 -3.68
CA THR A 555 2.17 -0.41 -4.30
C THR A 555 2.55 0.66 -3.27
N VAL A 556 1.91 0.70 -2.10
CA VAL A 556 2.27 1.68 -1.05
C VAL A 556 3.69 1.46 -0.54
N LEU A 557 4.13 0.21 -0.40
CA LEU A 557 5.49 -0.10 0.01
C LEU A 557 6.54 0.34 -1.02
N ARG A 558 6.30 0.10 -2.31
CA ARG A 558 7.22 0.56 -3.38
C ARG A 558 7.30 2.09 -3.44
N ARG A 559 6.16 2.80 -3.33
CA ARG A 559 6.13 4.27 -3.26
C ARG A 559 6.88 4.79 -2.03
N PHE A 560 6.68 4.14 -0.89
CA PHE A 560 7.41 4.45 0.34
C PHE A 560 8.93 4.28 0.15
N ARG A 561 9.39 3.13 -0.37
CA ARG A 561 10.81 2.90 -0.65
C ARG A 561 11.40 4.00 -1.53
N ASN A 562 10.75 4.31 -2.64
CA ASN A 562 11.24 5.32 -3.58
C ASN A 562 11.34 6.69 -2.92
N SER A 563 10.35 7.09 -2.12
CA SER A 563 10.36 8.37 -1.40
C SER A 563 11.51 8.50 -0.39
N VAL A 564 11.92 7.38 0.22
CA VAL A 564 13.10 7.35 1.11
C VAL A 564 14.38 7.45 0.30
N LEU A 565 14.50 6.67 -0.78
CA LEU A 565 15.71 6.64 -1.61
C LEU A 565 15.99 8.00 -2.28
N GLU A 566 14.96 8.72 -2.69
CA GLU A 566 15.09 10.09 -3.23
C GLU A 566 15.74 11.09 -2.26
N LYS A 567 15.72 10.81 -0.96
CA LYS A 567 16.31 11.67 0.07
C LYS A 567 17.75 11.29 0.42
N LEU A 568 18.22 10.13 -0.03
CA LEU A 568 19.52 9.61 0.34
C LEU A 568 20.57 9.94 -0.72
N THR A 569 21.64 10.60 -0.31
CA THR A 569 22.80 10.88 -1.17
C THR A 569 23.70 9.65 -1.24
N VAL A 570 24.25 9.35 -2.43
CA VAL A 570 25.24 8.29 -2.59
C VAL A 570 26.51 8.70 -1.88
N ARG A 571 26.99 7.86 -0.98
CA ARG A 571 28.25 8.02 -0.25
C ARG A 571 29.06 6.73 -0.25
N GLY A 572 30.36 6.86 -0.21
CA GLY A 572 31.29 5.72 -0.20
C GLY A 572 32.61 6.09 0.43
N LYS A 573 33.61 5.26 0.21
CA LYS A 573 34.98 5.46 0.72
C LYS A 573 36.03 4.95 -0.29
N ILE A 574 37.26 5.40 -0.12
CA ILE A 574 38.41 4.93 -0.86
C ILE A 574 38.88 3.62 -0.24
N LEU A 575 38.88 2.52 -1.02
CA LEU A 575 39.32 1.19 -0.59
C LEU A 575 40.81 0.98 -0.75
N ALA A 576 41.37 1.45 -1.87
CA ALA A 576 42.77 1.27 -2.19
C ALA A 576 43.28 2.43 -3.07
N ARG A 577 44.59 2.66 -3.09
CA ARG A 577 45.17 3.76 -3.82
C ARG A 577 46.50 3.33 -4.48
N ASN A 578 46.67 3.75 -5.74
CA ASN A 578 47.94 3.64 -6.47
C ASN A 578 48.23 4.94 -7.22
N GLY A 579 49.00 5.84 -6.60
CA GLY A 579 49.29 7.16 -7.13
C GLY A 579 48.05 8.02 -7.22
N LYS A 580 47.67 8.41 -8.44
CA LYS A 580 46.45 9.18 -8.71
C LYS A 580 45.21 8.32 -8.96
N THR A 581 45.40 7.02 -9.08
CA THR A 581 44.27 6.08 -9.28
C THR A 581 43.83 5.50 -7.95
N VAL A 582 42.54 5.47 -7.71
CA VAL A 582 41.93 4.93 -6.50
C VAL A 582 40.85 3.91 -6.85
N LEU A 583 40.65 2.96 -5.95
CA LEU A 583 39.52 2.05 -5.95
C LEU A 583 38.53 2.54 -4.90
N ILE A 584 37.25 2.61 -5.26
CA ILE A 584 36.16 3.04 -4.39
C ILE A 584 35.15 1.92 -4.17
N ASP A 585 34.44 1.94 -3.05
CA ASP A 585 33.44 0.95 -2.64
C ASP A 585 32.05 1.18 -3.29
N LEU A 586 32.02 1.90 -4.39
CA LEU A 586 30.83 2.24 -5.14
C LEU A 586 30.91 1.71 -6.56
N GLY A 587 29.80 1.19 -7.08
CA GLY A 587 29.70 0.65 -8.42
C GLY A 587 28.34 0.92 -9.08
N LYS A 588 28.02 0.13 -10.10
CA LYS A 588 26.72 0.19 -10.78
C LYS A 588 25.57 -0.13 -9.82
N ALA A 589 25.81 -0.93 -8.78
CA ALA A 589 24.82 -1.23 -7.74
C ALA A 589 24.32 0.02 -7.01
N GLU A 590 25.17 1.07 -6.89
CA GLU A 590 24.83 2.38 -6.35
C GLU A 590 24.53 3.42 -7.46
N ASN A 591 24.26 2.98 -8.69
CA ASN A 591 24.05 3.83 -9.87
C ASN A 591 25.27 4.68 -10.25
N VAL A 592 26.47 4.24 -9.90
CA VAL A 592 27.71 4.92 -10.31
C VAL A 592 28.08 4.50 -11.72
N VAL A 593 28.31 5.49 -12.56
CA VAL A 593 28.69 5.33 -13.97
C VAL A 593 30.03 6.00 -14.24
N LYS A 594 30.63 5.66 -15.39
CA LYS A 594 31.85 6.35 -15.85
C LYS A 594 31.62 7.86 -15.91
N ASP A 595 32.64 8.64 -15.58
CA ASP A 595 32.65 10.10 -15.51
C ASP A 595 31.79 10.71 -14.36
N ALA A 596 31.24 9.90 -13.46
CA ALA A 596 30.65 10.37 -12.21
C ALA A 596 31.72 11.06 -11.34
N LYS A 597 31.37 12.17 -10.71
CA LYS A 597 32.27 12.99 -9.89
C LYS A 597 31.90 12.92 -8.42
N PHE A 598 32.90 12.78 -7.57
CA PHE A 598 32.75 12.77 -6.13
C PHE A 598 33.71 13.75 -5.48
N LYS A 599 33.28 14.34 -4.37
CA LYS A 599 34.13 15.09 -3.46
C LYS A 599 34.75 14.13 -2.45
N ILE A 600 36.05 14.29 -2.18
CA ILE A 600 36.79 13.50 -1.22
C ILE A 600 36.84 14.30 0.09
N ILE A 601 36.30 13.70 1.15
CA ILE A 601 36.25 14.29 2.48
C ILE A 601 37.11 13.45 3.42
N LYS A 602 37.79 14.10 4.32
CA LYS A 602 38.61 13.44 5.34
C LYS A 602 37.77 12.47 6.18
N LYS A 603 38.28 11.28 6.40
CA LYS A 603 37.66 10.21 7.19
C LYS A 603 37.03 10.71 8.49
N GLY A 604 35.75 10.37 8.72
CA GLY A 604 34.99 10.68 9.95
C GLY A 604 34.54 12.12 10.07
N GLN A 605 34.65 12.93 9.00
CA GLN A 605 34.21 14.33 9.02
C GLN A 605 32.84 14.54 8.37
N ILE A 606 32.33 13.55 7.66
CA ILE A 606 30.95 13.59 7.13
C ILE A 606 29.95 13.30 8.26
N ARG A 607 28.93 14.13 8.36
CA ARG A 607 27.79 13.98 9.27
C ARG A 607 26.49 14.12 8.50
N THR A 608 25.42 13.57 9.03
CA THR A 608 24.07 13.90 8.53
C THR A 608 23.81 15.40 8.71
N ALA A 609 23.17 16.04 7.74
CA ALA A 609 22.82 17.44 7.80
C ALA A 609 22.00 17.77 9.06
N ASP A 610 22.15 19.01 9.56
CA ASP A 610 21.40 19.44 10.76
C ASP A 610 19.92 19.65 10.45
N SER A 611 19.60 20.02 9.21
CA SER A 611 18.24 20.21 8.72
C SER A 611 18.09 19.61 7.32
N GLY A 612 17.01 18.89 7.09
CA GLY A 612 16.77 18.21 5.82
C GLY A 612 17.56 16.91 5.65
N ALA A 613 17.38 16.25 4.51
CA ALA A 613 18.18 15.10 4.10
C ALA A 613 19.50 15.58 3.50
N GLY A 614 20.56 14.84 3.75
CA GLY A 614 21.85 15.12 3.13
C GLY A 614 23.03 15.00 4.08
N LEU A 615 24.17 15.44 3.61
CA LEU A 615 25.45 15.34 4.28
C LEU A 615 25.99 16.75 4.58
N TYR A 616 26.60 16.90 5.73
CA TYR A 616 27.32 18.09 6.14
C TYR A 616 28.79 17.76 6.36
N TYR A 617 29.67 18.56 5.82
CA TYR A 617 31.11 18.57 6.05
C TYR A 617 31.62 20.00 5.96
N LYS A 618 32.78 20.29 6.55
CA LYS A 618 33.43 21.60 6.45
C LYS A 618 34.25 21.66 5.19
N ASP A 619 34.35 22.85 4.58
CA ASP A 619 35.15 23.03 3.36
C ASP A 619 36.64 22.70 3.59
N ASP A 620 37.17 22.95 4.79
CA ASP A 620 38.55 22.61 5.16
C ASP A 620 38.82 21.11 5.22
N ASP A 621 37.78 20.29 5.37
CA ASP A 621 37.86 18.82 5.39
C ASP A 621 37.77 18.21 3.97
N ALA A 622 37.50 19.02 2.96
CA ALA A 622 37.54 18.63 1.56
C ALA A 622 38.99 18.52 1.09
N LEU A 623 39.41 17.33 0.70
CA LEU A 623 40.77 17.00 0.33
C LEU A 623 41.03 17.09 -1.18
N GLY A 624 39.98 16.92 -1.98
CA GLY A 624 40.04 16.90 -3.43
C GLY A 624 38.74 16.41 -4.06
N GLU A 625 38.84 16.13 -5.34
CA GLU A 625 37.75 15.52 -6.13
C GLU A 625 38.26 14.27 -6.82
N LEU A 626 37.35 13.37 -7.17
CA LEU A 626 37.64 12.24 -8.04
C LEU A 626 36.64 12.12 -9.17
N THR A 627 37.10 11.57 -10.27
CA THR A 627 36.27 11.24 -11.44
C THR A 627 36.40 9.75 -11.72
N VAL A 628 35.26 9.07 -11.84
CA VAL A 628 35.20 7.63 -12.13
C VAL A 628 35.73 7.38 -13.57
N THR A 629 36.75 6.56 -13.69
CA THR A 629 37.34 6.19 -14.98
C THR A 629 36.79 4.87 -15.51
N LEU A 630 36.51 3.92 -14.61
CA LEU A 630 35.93 2.62 -14.94
C LEU A 630 34.94 2.21 -13.82
N ALA A 631 33.68 2.08 -14.18
CA ALA A 631 32.64 1.61 -13.26
C ALA A 631 32.51 0.08 -13.35
N GLY A 632 32.79 -0.63 -12.26
CA GLY A 632 32.44 -2.03 -12.07
C GLY A 632 31.05 -2.21 -11.46
N GLU A 633 30.68 -3.41 -11.12
CA GLU A 633 29.36 -3.70 -10.54
C GLU A 633 29.23 -3.20 -9.10
N GLU A 634 30.19 -3.56 -8.26
CA GLU A 634 30.20 -3.27 -6.83
C GLU A 634 31.28 -2.26 -6.43
N ILE A 635 32.33 -2.09 -7.24
CA ILE A 635 33.48 -1.23 -7.02
C ILE A 635 33.84 -0.50 -8.29
N SER A 636 34.44 0.69 -8.19
CA SER A 636 34.86 1.46 -9.36
C SER A 636 36.28 1.99 -9.20
N GLU A 637 36.96 2.17 -10.32
CA GLU A 637 38.26 2.83 -10.40
C GLU A 637 38.04 4.31 -10.76
N ALA A 638 38.78 5.18 -10.10
CA ALA A 638 38.65 6.62 -10.31
C ALA A 638 40.02 7.32 -10.28
N SER A 639 40.08 8.50 -10.91
CA SER A 639 41.25 9.37 -10.87
C SER A 639 41.01 10.52 -9.90
N ILE A 640 42.00 10.82 -9.05
CA ILE A 640 41.92 11.88 -8.05
C ILE A 640 42.57 13.18 -8.52
N GLU A 641 41.96 14.30 -8.11
CA GLU A 641 42.51 15.65 -8.22
C GLU A 641 42.58 16.26 -6.82
N ASN A 642 43.80 16.64 -6.36
CA ASN A 642 44.02 17.16 -5.03
C ASN A 642 43.59 18.64 -4.94
N HIS A 643 43.00 19.05 -3.82
CA HIS A 643 42.86 20.42 -3.45
C HIS A 643 44.13 20.91 -2.73
N GLY A 644 44.88 21.82 -3.35
CA GLY A 644 46.07 22.44 -2.79
C GLY A 644 47.38 21.72 -3.18
N PHE A 645 48.47 22.20 -2.58
CA PHE A 645 49.84 21.78 -2.95
C PHE A 645 50.22 20.39 -2.39
N TYR A 646 49.70 20.04 -1.24
CA TYR A 646 50.02 18.78 -0.56
C TYR A 646 48.94 17.73 -0.78
N ASP A 647 49.35 16.53 -1.12
CA ASP A 647 48.48 15.41 -1.19
C ASP A 647 48.17 14.85 0.23
N ARG A 648 46.93 14.96 0.64
CA ARG A 648 46.44 14.53 1.97
C ARG A 648 45.40 13.41 1.88
N ILE A 649 45.14 12.90 0.67
CA ILE A 649 44.11 11.89 0.42
C ILE A 649 44.65 10.51 0.82
N ASN A 650 43.89 9.77 1.62
CA ASN A 650 44.24 8.48 2.16
C ASN A 650 43.15 7.41 1.86
N ILE A 651 43.50 6.17 2.15
CA ILE A 651 42.51 5.07 2.22
C ILE A 651 41.55 5.36 3.34
N ASP A 652 40.28 4.96 3.18
CA ASP A 652 39.14 5.22 4.05
C ASP A 652 38.66 6.70 4.08
N ASP A 653 39.23 7.60 3.29
CA ASP A 653 38.60 8.91 3.11
C ASP A 653 37.24 8.75 2.43
N GLU A 654 36.29 9.56 2.85
CA GLU A 654 34.87 9.41 2.50
C GLU A 654 34.55 10.15 1.19
N LEU A 655 33.56 9.64 0.50
CA LEU A 655 33.13 10.14 -0.81
C LEU A 655 31.69 10.62 -0.77
N VAL A 656 31.45 11.75 -1.37
CA VAL A 656 30.10 12.32 -1.55
C VAL A 656 29.89 12.62 -3.04
N LEU A 657 28.80 12.13 -3.59
CA LEU A 657 28.43 12.36 -4.99
C LEU A 657 28.25 13.86 -5.26
N LEU A 658 28.95 14.39 -6.25
CA LEU A 658 28.83 15.77 -6.74
C LEU A 658 27.96 15.85 -7.99
N ALA A 659 28.24 15.03 -8.98
CA ALA A 659 27.52 15.03 -10.24
C ALA A 659 27.57 13.67 -10.92
N LEU A 660 26.47 13.31 -11.57
CA LEU A 660 26.42 12.24 -12.58
C LEU A 660 26.57 12.88 -13.96
N PRO A 661 27.18 12.20 -14.94
CA PRO A 661 27.26 12.69 -16.31
C PRO A 661 25.84 12.81 -16.90
N ASP A 662 25.61 13.86 -17.73
CA ASP A 662 24.32 14.07 -18.38
C ASP A 662 23.92 12.88 -19.23
N ALA A 663 22.71 12.37 -19.02
CA ALA A 663 22.15 11.20 -19.71
C ALA A 663 22.04 11.36 -21.25
N ASN A 664 22.22 12.57 -21.79
CA ASN A 664 22.13 12.88 -23.21
C ASN A 664 23.40 12.52 -24.03
N ASN A 665 24.47 12.09 -23.40
CA ASN A 665 25.74 11.75 -24.07
C ASN A 665 26.10 10.26 -24.08
N SER A 666 25.23 9.35 -23.65
CA SER A 666 25.51 7.91 -23.70
C SER A 666 24.85 7.26 -24.90
N GLU A 667 25.66 6.79 -25.85
CA GLU A 667 25.24 5.98 -27.00
C GLU A 667 24.84 4.54 -26.62
N ASN A 668 24.03 4.32 -25.61
CA ASN A 668 23.30 3.05 -25.43
C ASN A 668 22.14 3.22 -24.43
N PRO A 669 20.87 3.09 -24.89
CA PRO A 669 19.73 3.06 -23.99
C PRO A 669 19.52 1.61 -23.50
N THR A 670 20.21 1.19 -22.48
CA THR A 670 19.79 0.03 -21.68
C THR A 670 18.91 0.52 -20.57
N GLY A 671 17.72 -0.09 -20.48
CA GLY A 671 16.56 0.24 -19.70
C GLY A 671 16.79 0.94 -18.38
N ALA A 672 16.12 2.06 -18.24
CA ALA A 672 16.13 2.89 -17.04
C ALA A 672 15.55 2.12 -15.84
N ILE A 673 16.41 1.77 -14.91
CA ILE A 673 16.06 1.67 -13.50
C ILE A 673 15.91 3.11 -13.05
N ASP A 674 14.79 3.45 -12.38
CA ASP A 674 14.42 4.80 -11.95
C ASP A 674 15.64 5.58 -11.43
N THR A 675 15.99 6.63 -12.15
CA THR A 675 17.20 7.43 -11.91
C THR A 675 17.05 8.31 -10.69
N VAL A 676 18.07 8.34 -9.84
CA VAL A 676 18.23 9.30 -8.76
C VAL A 676 18.37 10.72 -9.37
N PRO A 677 17.65 11.73 -8.88
CA PRO A 677 17.64 13.06 -9.47
C PRO A 677 18.98 13.78 -9.34
N ALA A 678 19.38 14.46 -10.41
CA ALA A 678 20.54 15.35 -10.40
C ALA A 678 20.26 16.62 -9.57
N ALA A 679 21.28 17.12 -8.86
CA ALA A 679 21.19 18.37 -8.11
C ALA A 679 21.40 19.59 -9.03
N ASP A 680 20.69 20.71 -8.77
CA ASP A 680 20.91 21.99 -9.44
C ASP A 680 22.21 22.67 -8.95
N GLU A 681 22.65 23.74 -9.63
CA GLU A 681 23.85 24.51 -9.29
C GLU A 681 23.84 25.10 -7.86
N LYS A 682 22.75 24.93 -7.10
CA LYS A 682 22.58 25.37 -5.70
C LYS A 682 22.39 24.21 -4.72
N GLY A 683 22.66 22.96 -5.17
CA GLY A 683 22.57 21.79 -4.29
C GLY A 683 21.13 21.35 -3.97
N LYS A 684 20.12 21.77 -4.73
CA LYS A 684 18.76 21.28 -4.63
C LYS A 684 18.51 20.20 -5.68
N ALA A 685 17.99 19.06 -5.26
CA ALA A 685 17.57 18.00 -6.16
C ALA A 685 16.45 18.50 -7.09
N VAL A 686 16.68 18.44 -8.40
CA VAL A 686 15.66 18.74 -9.41
C VAL A 686 15.07 17.44 -9.89
N VAL A 687 13.79 17.21 -9.56
CA VAL A 687 13.03 16.05 -10.01
C VAL A 687 12.42 16.39 -11.37
N HIS A 688 12.93 15.79 -12.43
CA HIS A 688 12.22 15.70 -13.70
C HIS A 688 11.51 14.35 -13.78
N ASN A 689 10.31 14.27 -13.24
CA ASN A 689 9.35 13.22 -13.57
C ASN A 689 8.23 13.84 -14.37
N GLU A 690 8.32 13.80 -15.69
CA GLU A 690 7.11 13.79 -16.52
C GLU A 690 6.45 12.42 -16.39
N VAL A 691 5.83 12.16 -15.25
CA VAL A 691 4.80 11.15 -15.18
C VAL A 691 3.56 11.76 -15.85
N LYS A 692 3.21 11.23 -17.00
CA LYS A 692 1.90 11.48 -17.59
C LYS A 692 0.84 11.02 -16.58
N GLY A 693 0.20 11.97 -15.92
CA GLY A 693 -0.92 11.68 -15.05
C GLY A 693 -1.18 12.77 -14.04
N GLN A 694 -1.74 13.90 -14.51
CA GLN A 694 -2.47 14.83 -13.63
C GLN A 694 -3.43 14.03 -12.72
N GLU A 695 -4.02 12.94 -13.25
CA GLU A 695 -4.87 11.98 -12.54
C GLU A 695 -4.15 11.29 -11.37
N LEU A 696 -2.90 10.85 -11.53
CA LEU A 696 -2.16 10.17 -10.46
C LEU A 696 -1.75 11.14 -9.35
N VAL A 697 -1.38 12.38 -9.69
CA VAL A 697 -1.06 13.44 -8.72
C VAL A 697 -2.31 13.87 -7.96
N ASP A 698 -3.45 13.98 -8.64
CA ASP A 698 -4.72 14.31 -8.02
C ASP A 698 -5.22 13.16 -7.13
N GLU A 699 -4.99 11.91 -7.51
CA GLU A 699 -5.29 10.73 -6.70
C GLU A 699 -4.41 10.67 -5.44
N ILE A 700 -3.12 10.99 -5.55
CA ILE A 700 -2.21 11.08 -4.40
C ILE A 700 -2.60 12.24 -3.48
N LYS A 701 -2.96 13.41 -3.99
CA LYS A 701 -3.46 14.53 -3.18
C LYS A 701 -4.75 14.20 -2.46
N ARG A 702 -5.71 13.57 -3.13
CA ARG A 702 -6.98 13.12 -2.53
C ARG A 702 -6.76 12.16 -1.36
N ALA A 703 -5.78 11.28 -1.48
CA ALA A 703 -5.46 10.29 -0.47
C ALA A 703 -4.84 10.87 0.80
N VAL A 704 -4.02 11.90 0.66
CA VAL A 704 -3.33 12.56 1.78
C VAL A 704 -4.31 13.30 2.69
N GLU A 705 -5.45 13.73 2.16
CA GLU A 705 -6.42 14.59 2.86
C GLU A 705 -7.63 13.84 3.44
N ARG A 706 -7.77 12.53 3.15
CA ARG A 706 -8.94 11.75 3.59
C ARG A 706 -8.83 11.37 5.07
N PRO A 707 -9.72 11.85 5.96
CA PRO A 707 -9.74 11.44 7.36
C PRO A 707 -10.05 9.94 7.52
N SER A 708 -9.38 9.28 8.44
CA SER A 708 -9.55 7.84 8.73
C SER A 708 -10.98 7.43 9.12
N ILE A 709 -11.76 8.38 9.67
CA ILE A 709 -13.15 8.14 10.10
C ILE A 709 -14.18 8.26 8.97
N LEU A 710 -13.80 8.73 7.76
CA LEU A 710 -14.78 8.96 6.67
C LEU A 710 -15.52 7.69 6.26
N ASP A 711 -14.83 6.55 6.21
CA ASP A 711 -15.45 5.28 5.84
C ASP A 711 -16.45 4.82 6.90
N LEU A 712 -16.14 5.03 8.19
CA LEU A 712 -17.09 4.76 9.27
C LEU A 712 -18.32 5.66 9.17
N LEU A 713 -18.11 6.96 8.90
CA LEU A 713 -19.20 7.94 8.76
C LEU A 713 -20.13 7.64 7.57
N ARG A 714 -19.56 7.20 6.45
CA ARG A 714 -20.30 6.80 5.24
C ARG A 714 -21.14 5.53 5.42
N ASN A 715 -20.75 4.69 6.37
CA ASN A 715 -21.44 3.44 6.68
C ASN A 715 -22.51 3.60 7.79
N ILE A 716 -22.71 4.81 8.33
CA ILE A 716 -23.81 5.10 9.24
C ILE A 716 -25.09 5.35 8.40
N TYR A 717 -26.07 4.48 8.56
CA TYR A 717 -27.38 4.56 7.88
C TYR A 717 -28.42 5.31 8.71
#